data_bddee85fbdf9167c3ebcf5fe4c0b2f3d
#
_entry.id   bddee85fbdf9167c3ebcf5fe4c0b2f3d
#
_cell.length_a   1.000
_cell.length_b   1.000
_cell.length_c   1.000
_cell.angle_alpha   90.00
_cell.angle_beta   90.00
_cell.angle_gamma   90.00
#
_symmetry.space_group_name_H-M   'P 1'
#
loop_
_entity.id
_entity.type
_entity.pdbx_description
1 polymer ?
#
loop_
_entity_poly.entity_id
_entity_poly.type
_entity_poly.pdbx_seq_one_letter_code
_entity_poly.pdbx_strand_id
1 'polypeptide(L)'
;MRSTLRVTTVALSMITMGGCGPDSPGTLQLPNQAFPTEFPQPTGRPLQIEDYYRFQNLRGLLVSPDGAWVTYALALPVEETNGDVHEVWVVAADGSEAPKHILHNGQEVMAPAWTEDGRLRYTAGEVWSIDPADPSARPRAESVSSVSGNPSPDGFWIASLEDSPMVESSARAFSDFETRHEGRFRGVQFDWLNFQRDGAPFPAPDPTANPPREIVITRVEGGAAPEGDVTAESRKLTDLGLRPGNPVWHPESEILAFTADPNWQDERRYGRSDVWSVTVDGELTRYTDDGWNYGSPAFSPDGRFLSYTGGYGTDMIKEAALDHGGPRDLFLVSLEEGVSINLTADWDLDPSGPLWSPDSEHIYFRAEKSGGTHLFRVSTAGGSVEQITHGERSHDGIQISEDFSTIVYSLGLFETPSDVFAADLDGANERRLTDLHTAIHDEVSLSRAERLLYPSYDGTPIEGWLLYPYGYDPAAGPYPLVVHSHGGPHSASGYGFDFKHQLFAANGYFVLQTNFRSSTGYGDDFKWATWGAWGDKDGEDVMAGIDYAIAHFAIDPKRVASIGHSYGGFMTNWLIARYPDRFVAAAPGAGIVNWISDYGTADIARTKETEFFGTPWMEEAARRMIRQSPLTYADRVQAATLFIHGEVDQRVPYSEAEQMFVALKKNGVPAKVIQYEGQAHGIRGHWNSVHRMMNELRWFDAWMGPDPSGADHPGEGGTP
;
A
#
# COMPACT_ATOMS: atom_id res chain seq x y z
N MET A 1 40.61 -31.96 -3.36
CA MET A 1 39.88 -32.92 -2.55
C MET A 1 38.39 -32.72 -2.84
N ARG A 2 37.67 -33.72 -3.28
CA ARG A 2 36.26 -33.62 -3.72
C ARG A 2 35.39 -33.61 -2.50
N SER A 3 34.71 -32.48 -2.20
CA SER A 3 33.65 -32.44 -1.21
C SER A 3 32.31 -32.86 -1.88
N THR A 4 31.77 -33.93 -1.41
CA THR A 4 30.48 -34.48 -1.84
C THR A 4 29.34 -33.62 -1.30
N LEU A 5 28.70 -32.84 -2.19
CA LEU A 5 27.41 -32.21 -1.93
C LEU A 5 26.38 -33.33 -1.76
N ARG A 6 25.78 -33.43 -0.60
CA ARG A 6 24.55 -34.23 -0.40
C ARG A 6 23.37 -33.38 -0.88
N VAL A 7 22.90 -33.67 -2.07
CA VAL A 7 21.59 -33.21 -2.54
C VAL A 7 20.52 -34.06 -1.82
N THR A 8 19.85 -33.46 -0.88
CA THR A 8 18.63 -34.05 -0.30
C THR A 8 17.48 -33.69 -1.22
N THR A 9 17.04 -34.62 -2.03
CA THR A 9 15.84 -34.48 -2.86
C THR A 9 14.64 -34.41 -1.94
N VAL A 10 14.11 -33.23 -1.73
CA VAL A 10 12.79 -33.05 -1.09
C VAL A 10 11.76 -33.45 -2.14
N ALA A 11 11.03 -34.51 -1.85
CA ALA A 11 9.90 -34.95 -2.65
C ALA A 11 8.85 -33.83 -2.66
N LEU A 12 8.54 -33.32 -3.85
CA LEU A 12 7.40 -32.43 -4.08
C LEU A 12 6.12 -33.23 -3.74
N SER A 13 5.65 -33.12 -2.51
CA SER A 13 4.31 -33.57 -2.17
C SER A 13 3.37 -32.56 -2.83
N MET A 14 2.63 -33.02 -3.84
CA MET A 14 1.43 -32.31 -4.30
C MET A 14 0.52 -32.15 -3.09
N ILE A 15 0.55 -30.98 -2.48
CA ILE A 15 -0.46 -30.54 -1.52
C ILE A 15 -1.73 -30.36 -2.34
N THR A 16 -2.65 -31.29 -2.23
CA THR A 16 -4.04 -31.05 -2.61
C THR A 16 -4.51 -29.89 -1.77
N MET A 17 -4.84 -28.76 -2.42
CA MET A 17 -5.49 -27.64 -1.75
C MET A 17 -6.71 -28.19 -0.99
N GLY A 18 -6.61 -28.21 0.33
CA GLY A 18 -7.77 -28.34 1.19
C GLY A 18 -8.59 -27.09 0.97
N GLY A 19 -9.78 -27.22 0.39
CA GLY A 19 -10.70 -26.08 0.26
C GLY A 19 -10.86 -25.44 1.64
N CYS A 20 -10.80 -24.12 1.70
CA CYS A 20 -11.05 -23.35 2.92
C CYS A 20 -12.34 -23.87 3.57
N GLY A 21 -12.21 -24.41 4.77
CA GLY A 21 -13.37 -24.80 5.56
C GLY A 21 -14.13 -23.54 6.00
N PRO A 22 -15.38 -23.66 6.46
CA PRO A 22 -16.19 -22.52 6.91
C PRO A 22 -15.61 -21.72 8.08
N ASP A 23 -14.46 -22.12 8.61
CA ASP A 23 -13.80 -21.54 9.78
C ASP A 23 -12.48 -20.80 9.43
N SER A 24 -12.15 -20.61 8.13
CA SER A 24 -10.98 -19.81 7.74
C SER A 24 -11.11 -18.35 8.18
N PRO A 25 -10.02 -17.69 8.67
CA PRO A 25 -10.07 -16.34 9.23
C PRO A 25 -10.63 -15.26 8.30
N GLY A 26 -10.48 -15.44 6.98
CA GLY A 26 -10.98 -14.53 5.96
C GLY A 26 -12.41 -14.81 5.48
N THR A 27 -13.04 -15.93 5.88
CA THR A 27 -14.34 -16.34 5.33
C THR A 27 -15.48 -15.47 5.85
N LEU A 28 -16.20 -14.79 4.94
CA LEU A 28 -17.43 -14.06 5.24
C LEU A 28 -18.63 -15.00 5.33
N GLN A 29 -19.56 -14.69 6.23
CA GLN A 29 -20.84 -15.37 6.34
C GLN A 29 -21.98 -14.36 6.12
N LEU A 30 -23.00 -14.73 5.37
CA LEU A 30 -24.18 -13.90 5.15
C LEU A 30 -25.11 -13.94 6.36
N PRO A 31 -25.21 -12.87 7.17
CA PRO A 31 -26.18 -12.78 8.24
C PRO A 31 -27.56 -12.44 7.69
N ASN A 32 -28.58 -12.60 8.50
CA ASN A 32 -29.86 -11.95 8.27
C ASN A 32 -29.73 -10.48 8.71
N GLN A 33 -29.28 -9.62 7.81
CA GLN A 33 -28.97 -8.21 8.10
C GLN A 33 -30.24 -7.37 8.20
N ALA A 34 -30.40 -6.67 9.34
CA ALA A 34 -31.46 -5.70 9.55
C ALA A 34 -30.85 -4.28 9.48
N PHE A 35 -31.46 -3.41 8.68
CA PHE A 35 -31.02 -2.04 8.51
C PHE A 35 -31.76 -1.08 9.44
N PRO A 36 -31.15 0.08 9.80
CA PRO A 36 -31.83 1.11 10.58
C PRO A 36 -33.08 1.60 9.88
N THR A 37 -34.15 1.83 10.68
CA THR A 37 -35.40 2.42 10.22
C THR A 37 -35.54 3.89 10.61
N GLU A 38 -34.69 4.36 11.54
CA GLU A 38 -34.67 5.74 12.01
C GLU A 38 -33.31 6.38 11.66
N PHE A 39 -33.38 7.58 11.10
CA PHE A 39 -32.26 8.37 10.66
C PHE A 39 -32.26 9.71 11.38
N PRO A 40 -31.40 9.91 12.40
CA PRO A 40 -31.34 11.16 13.12
C PRO A 40 -30.92 12.30 12.19
N GLN A 41 -31.58 13.42 12.31
CA GLN A 41 -31.22 14.60 11.53
C GLN A 41 -29.87 15.15 12.00
N PRO A 42 -29.02 15.63 11.06
CA PRO A 42 -27.75 16.20 11.40
C PRO A 42 -27.87 17.46 12.25
N THR A 43 -26.95 17.66 13.17
CA THR A 43 -26.94 18.85 14.06
C THR A 43 -26.09 19.99 13.50
N GLY A 44 -25.07 19.67 12.71
CA GLY A 44 -24.20 20.62 12.02
C GLY A 44 -24.57 20.80 10.55
N ARG A 45 -23.85 21.67 9.85
CA ARG A 45 -23.96 21.85 8.39
C ARG A 45 -23.32 20.67 7.62
N PRO A 46 -23.67 20.47 6.34
CA PRO A 46 -22.95 19.52 5.49
C PRO A 46 -21.48 19.93 5.27
N LEU A 47 -20.64 18.96 4.96
CA LEU A 47 -19.24 19.17 4.53
C LEU A 47 -19.21 19.98 3.23
N GLN A 48 -18.28 20.92 3.13
CA GLN A 48 -18.01 21.73 1.94
C GLN A 48 -16.60 21.47 1.43
N ILE A 49 -16.35 21.74 0.16
CA ILE A 49 -15.02 21.51 -0.45
C ILE A 49 -13.93 22.35 0.23
N GLU A 50 -14.28 23.56 0.70
CA GLU A 50 -13.40 24.48 1.42
C GLU A 50 -12.92 23.91 2.76
N ASP A 51 -13.68 22.99 3.37
CA ASP A 51 -13.29 22.32 4.61
C ASP A 51 -12.06 21.43 4.42
N TYR A 52 -11.68 21.09 3.18
CA TYR A 52 -10.51 20.25 2.87
C TYR A 52 -9.24 20.71 3.60
N TYR A 53 -9.00 22.01 3.67
CA TYR A 53 -7.81 22.59 4.31
C TYR A 53 -7.90 22.66 5.84
N ARG A 54 -9.00 22.22 6.43
CA ARG A 54 -9.21 22.19 7.89
C ARG A 54 -8.91 20.82 8.50
N PHE A 55 -8.82 19.76 7.68
CA PHE A 55 -8.54 18.41 8.14
C PHE A 55 -7.03 18.22 8.32
N GLN A 56 -6.66 17.82 9.54
CA GLN A 56 -5.29 17.50 9.89
C GLN A 56 -5.00 16.04 9.54
N ASN A 57 -3.86 15.78 8.90
CA ASN A 57 -3.45 14.45 8.54
C ASN A 57 -2.46 13.91 9.57
N LEU A 58 -2.85 12.88 10.30
CA LEU A 58 -1.96 12.19 11.24
C LEU A 58 -0.86 11.44 10.49
N ARG A 59 0.38 11.61 10.94
CA ARG A 59 1.60 11.02 10.38
C ARG A 59 2.53 10.55 11.49
N GLY A 60 3.45 9.64 11.19
CA GLY A 60 4.64 9.36 12.00
C GLY A 60 4.39 8.99 13.46
N LEU A 61 3.44 8.09 13.73
CA LEU A 61 3.14 7.60 15.08
C LEU A 61 4.29 6.74 15.63
N LEU A 62 4.79 7.06 16.83
CA LEU A 62 5.85 6.33 17.53
C LEU A 62 5.53 6.23 19.03
N VAL A 63 5.88 5.10 19.65
CA VAL A 63 5.78 4.90 21.09
C VAL A 63 7.19 4.88 21.72
N SER A 64 7.34 5.42 22.95
CA SER A 64 8.60 5.35 23.67
C SER A 64 8.97 3.92 24.06
N PRO A 65 10.27 3.59 24.25
CA PRO A 65 10.71 2.24 24.58
C PRO A 65 9.98 1.63 25.79
N ASP A 66 9.70 2.43 26.81
CA ASP A 66 9.00 2.06 28.05
C ASP A 66 7.46 2.12 27.96
N GLY A 67 6.92 2.39 26.77
CA GLY A 67 5.48 2.50 26.55
C GLY A 67 4.79 3.69 27.23
N ALA A 68 5.52 4.59 27.88
CA ALA A 68 4.95 5.67 28.67
C ALA A 68 4.50 6.88 27.84
N TRP A 69 5.10 7.11 26.67
CA TRP A 69 4.87 8.27 25.84
C TRP A 69 4.60 7.90 24.38
N VAL A 70 3.77 8.71 23.73
CA VAL A 70 3.48 8.61 22.31
C VAL A 70 3.83 9.92 21.63
N THR A 71 4.60 9.84 20.56
CA THR A 71 4.85 10.98 19.67
C THR A 71 4.14 10.77 18.35
N TYR A 72 3.60 11.86 17.79
CA TYR A 72 2.94 11.85 16.49
C TYR A 72 3.22 13.15 15.74
N ALA A 73 3.16 13.08 14.42
CA ALA A 73 3.26 14.24 13.56
C ALA A 73 1.92 14.54 12.89
N LEU A 74 1.62 15.83 12.72
CA LEU A 74 0.48 16.31 11.94
C LEU A 74 0.98 16.99 10.67
N ALA A 75 0.29 16.76 9.56
CA ALA A 75 0.45 17.53 8.33
C ALA A 75 -0.83 18.34 8.14
N LEU A 76 -0.69 19.67 8.19
CA LEU A 76 -1.78 20.64 8.07
C LEU A 76 -1.71 21.25 6.66
N PRO A 77 -2.68 20.95 5.78
CA PRO A 77 -2.66 21.45 4.42
C PRO A 77 -2.86 22.96 4.39
N VAL A 78 -2.06 23.65 3.55
CA VAL A 78 -2.07 25.11 3.38
C VAL A 78 -2.43 25.47 1.95
N GLU A 79 -3.57 26.12 1.75
CA GLU A 79 -4.09 26.47 0.43
C GLU A 79 -3.10 27.36 -0.36
N GLU A 80 -2.55 28.38 0.28
CA GLU A 80 -1.71 29.41 -0.39
C GLU A 80 -0.41 28.83 -0.95
N THR A 81 0.13 27.80 -0.33
CA THR A 81 1.43 27.20 -0.70
C THR A 81 1.32 25.88 -1.44
N ASN A 82 0.12 25.28 -1.48
CA ASN A 82 -0.09 23.92 -1.99
C ASN A 82 0.77 22.87 -1.25
N GLY A 83 1.11 23.13 0.00
CA GLY A 83 1.99 22.32 0.84
C GLY A 83 1.39 22.08 2.22
N ASP A 84 2.18 21.46 3.08
CA ASP A 84 1.81 21.20 4.48
C ASP A 84 2.67 22.00 5.44
N VAL A 85 2.09 22.42 6.56
CA VAL A 85 2.81 22.69 7.80
C VAL A 85 2.87 21.40 8.59
N HIS A 86 4.07 21.05 9.05
CA HIS A 86 4.28 19.84 9.83
C HIS A 86 4.51 20.22 11.28
N GLU A 87 3.77 19.55 12.17
CA GLU A 87 3.88 19.72 13.62
C GLU A 87 4.23 18.39 14.26
N VAL A 88 5.05 18.39 15.32
CA VAL A 88 5.37 17.23 16.13
C VAL A 88 4.80 17.41 17.53
N TRP A 89 4.09 16.41 18.00
CA TRP A 89 3.41 16.41 19.28
C TRP A 89 3.82 15.21 20.13
N VAL A 90 3.73 15.34 21.44
CA VAL A 90 3.92 14.24 22.40
C VAL A 90 2.77 14.22 23.40
N VAL A 91 2.35 13.02 23.78
CA VAL A 91 1.27 12.79 24.76
C VAL A 91 1.62 11.60 25.64
N ALA A 92 1.22 11.64 26.91
CA ALA A 92 1.34 10.49 27.80
C ALA A 92 0.45 9.34 27.34
N ALA A 93 1.00 8.14 27.24
CA ALA A 93 0.29 6.97 26.72
C ALA A 93 -0.87 6.51 27.63
N ASP A 94 -0.88 6.90 28.92
CA ASP A 94 -1.96 6.65 29.87
C ASP A 94 -3.12 7.66 29.76
N GLY A 95 -2.97 8.71 28.92
CA GLY A 95 -3.95 9.76 28.75
C GLY A 95 -4.07 10.74 29.92
N SER A 96 -3.12 10.72 30.89
CA SER A 96 -3.15 11.57 32.08
C SER A 96 -2.88 13.05 31.81
N GLU A 97 -2.25 13.34 30.65
CA GLU A 97 -1.87 14.69 30.26
C GLU A 97 -2.35 15.01 28.85
N ALA A 98 -2.70 16.28 28.62
CA ALA A 98 -3.04 16.76 27.27
C ALA A 98 -1.78 16.72 26.34
N PRO A 99 -1.99 16.53 25.01
CA PRO A 99 -0.90 16.60 24.06
C PRO A 99 -0.10 17.90 24.14
N LYS A 100 1.22 17.81 24.02
CA LYS A 100 2.15 18.93 24.07
C LYS A 100 2.83 19.10 22.71
N HIS A 101 2.80 20.31 22.17
CA HIS A 101 3.46 20.67 20.91
C HIS A 101 4.97 20.84 21.13
N ILE A 102 5.78 20.21 20.28
CA ILE A 102 7.24 20.25 20.38
C ILE A 102 7.80 21.32 19.45
N LEU A 103 8.39 22.34 20.04
CA LEU A 103 9.01 23.45 19.32
C LEU A 103 10.48 23.61 19.73
N HIS A 104 11.34 23.99 18.79
CA HIS A 104 12.71 24.39 19.05
C HIS A 104 12.89 25.89 18.79
N ASN A 105 13.12 26.69 19.86
CA ASN A 105 13.19 28.15 19.77
C ASN A 105 11.95 28.78 19.07
N GLY A 106 10.76 28.20 19.25
CA GLY A 106 9.52 28.67 18.65
C GLY A 106 9.34 28.28 17.18
N GLN A 107 10.13 27.35 16.66
CA GLN A 107 10.01 26.81 15.31
C GLN A 107 9.66 25.33 15.36
N GLU A 108 8.98 24.84 14.32
CA GLU A 108 8.64 23.45 14.14
C GLU A 108 9.89 22.55 14.07
N VAL A 109 9.74 21.33 14.55
CA VAL A 109 10.79 20.32 14.54
C VAL A 109 10.44 19.19 13.57
N MET A 110 11.43 18.38 13.18
CA MET A 110 11.28 17.30 12.22
C MET A 110 11.92 16.01 12.72
N ALA A 111 11.57 14.90 12.03
CA ALA A 111 12.15 13.58 12.22
C ALA A 111 12.19 13.13 13.68
N PRO A 112 11.03 13.07 14.37
CA PRO A 112 10.99 12.59 15.76
C PRO A 112 11.45 11.13 15.82
N ALA A 113 12.16 10.78 16.90
CA ALA A 113 12.58 9.43 17.23
C ALA A 113 12.78 9.31 18.74
N TRP A 114 12.70 8.10 19.27
CA TRP A 114 13.01 7.84 20.66
C TRP A 114 14.47 7.43 20.84
N THR A 115 15.06 7.82 21.93
CA THR A 115 16.35 7.30 22.40
C THR A 115 16.11 6.13 23.36
N GLU A 116 17.09 5.27 23.53
CA GLU A 116 17.00 4.12 24.46
C GLU A 116 16.68 4.53 25.91
N ASP A 117 17.12 5.73 26.33
CA ASP A 117 16.84 6.30 27.67
C ASP A 117 15.47 7.04 27.73
N GLY A 118 14.60 6.86 26.72
CA GLY A 118 13.23 7.38 26.71
C GLY A 118 13.11 8.88 26.44
N ARG A 119 14.13 9.54 25.91
CA ARG A 119 14.06 10.94 25.49
C ARG A 119 13.52 11.06 24.06
N LEU A 120 12.78 12.11 23.79
CA LEU A 120 12.34 12.43 22.42
C LEU A 120 13.46 13.17 21.68
N ARG A 121 14.03 12.52 20.68
CA ARG A 121 15.00 13.09 19.73
C ARG A 121 14.28 13.71 18.54
N TYR A 122 14.80 14.83 18.03
CA TYR A 122 14.28 15.52 16.85
C TYR A 122 15.37 16.33 16.13
N THR A 123 15.07 16.77 14.91
CA THR A 123 15.96 17.62 14.11
C THR A 123 15.43 19.05 14.06
N ALA A 124 16.30 20.03 14.36
CA ALA A 124 16.08 21.47 14.20
C ALA A 124 17.40 22.14 13.79
N GLY A 125 17.79 21.99 12.51
CA GLY A 125 19.13 22.28 12.01
C GLY A 125 20.16 21.24 12.45
N GLU A 126 20.30 21.03 13.75
CA GLU A 126 21.07 19.98 14.39
C GLU A 126 20.12 18.96 15.05
N VAL A 127 20.68 17.91 15.62
CA VAL A 127 19.90 16.89 16.36
C VAL A 127 19.86 17.22 17.83
N TRP A 128 18.69 17.18 18.39
CA TRP A 128 18.39 17.54 19.78
C TRP A 128 17.56 16.45 20.45
N SER A 129 17.62 16.39 21.79
CA SER A 129 16.69 15.59 22.59
C SER A 129 16.10 16.38 23.75
N ILE A 130 14.87 16.00 24.11
CA ILE A 130 14.16 16.58 25.28
C ILE A 130 13.57 15.47 26.15
N ASP A 131 13.28 15.82 27.38
CA ASP A 131 12.44 15.01 28.24
C ASP A 131 10.97 15.20 27.82
N PRO A 132 10.22 14.15 27.44
CA PRO A 132 8.82 14.28 27.03
C PRO A 132 7.91 14.75 28.17
N ALA A 133 8.27 14.49 29.42
CA ALA A 133 7.54 15.00 30.60
C ALA A 133 7.65 16.53 30.75
N ASP A 134 8.79 17.10 30.35
CA ASP A 134 9.01 18.56 30.36
C ASP A 134 9.61 19.08 29.05
N PRO A 135 8.80 19.17 27.96
CA PRO A 135 9.27 19.68 26.66
C PRO A 135 9.68 21.16 26.69
N SER A 136 9.40 21.89 27.76
CA SER A 136 9.85 23.27 27.97
C SER A 136 11.26 23.37 28.52
N ALA A 137 11.83 22.25 29.00
CA ALA A 137 13.20 22.19 29.47
C ALA A 137 14.19 22.47 28.32
N ARG A 138 15.41 22.90 28.70
CA ARG A 138 16.45 23.16 27.72
C ARG A 138 16.80 21.89 26.95
N PRO A 139 16.67 21.88 25.59
CA PRO A 139 17.06 20.74 24.78
C PRO A 139 18.55 20.40 24.95
N ARG A 140 18.86 19.11 24.89
CA ARG A 140 20.24 18.62 24.86
C ARG A 140 20.64 18.40 23.41
N ALA A 141 21.80 18.94 23.00
CA ALA A 141 22.39 18.64 21.71
C ALA A 141 22.86 17.17 21.69
N GLU A 142 22.50 16.46 20.63
CA GLU A 142 22.92 15.08 20.42
C GLU A 142 24.01 15.03 19.35
N SER A 143 25.08 14.30 19.62
CA SER A 143 26.08 14.00 18.60
C SER A 143 25.53 12.90 17.68
N VAL A 144 25.39 13.22 16.40
CA VAL A 144 25.07 12.19 15.40
C VAL A 144 26.38 11.55 14.99
N SER A 145 26.50 10.23 15.18
CA SER A 145 27.61 9.48 14.61
C SER A 145 27.62 9.68 13.09
N SER A 146 28.74 10.14 12.57
CA SER A 146 28.92 10.31 11.11
C SER A 146 29.15 8.97 10.40
N VAL A 147 29.15 7.86 11.12
CA VAL A 147 29.41 6.53 10.56
C VAL A 147 28.12 6.00 9.92
N SER A 148 28.12 5.94 8.61
CA SER A 148 27.05 5.34 7.84
C SER A 148 27.19 3.82 7.89
N GLY A 149 26.14 3.13 8.34
CA GLY A 149 26.07 1.67 8.38
C GLY A 149 25.17 1.15 9.51
N ASN A 150 25.15 -0.16 9.64
CA ASN A 150 24.36 -0.89 10.63
C ASN A 150 25.29 -1.40 11.76
N PRO A 151 25.26 -0.81 12.97
CA PRO A 151 26.12 -1.24 14.08
C PRO A 151 25.69 -2.62 14.59
N SER A 152 26.70 -3.42 15.01
CA SER A 152 26.45 -4.67 15.71
C SER A 152 25.90 -4.40 17.13
N PRO A 153 25.10 -5.31 17.72
CA PRO A 153 24.60 -5.19 19.08
C PRO A 153 25.67 -4.96 20.15
N ASP A 154 26.85 -5.54 20.00
CA ASP A 154 28.00 -5.35 20.90
C ASP A 154 28.78 -4.04 20.66
N GLY A 155 28.45 -3.30 19.59
CA GLY A 155 29.08 -2.04 19.22
C GLY A 155 30.50 -2.14 18.65
N PHE A 156 31.02 -3.34 18.38
CA PHE A 156 32.39 -3.51 17.86
C PHE A 156 32.47 -3.47 16.33
N TRP A 157 31.36 -3.65 15.63
CA TRP A 157 31.30 -3.70 14.18
C TRP A 157 30.24 -2.76 13.60
N ILE A 158 30.50 -2.29 12.38
CA ILE A 158 29.51 -1.60 11.55
C ILE A 158 29.45 -2.37 10.23
N ALA A 159 28.28 -2.88 9.90
CA ALA A 159 28.02 -3.48 8.59
C ALA A 159 27.59 -2.42 7.58
N SER A 160 28.16 -2.45 6.39
CA SER A 160 27.83 -1.60 5.24
C SER A 160 27.69 -2.41 3.98
N LEU A 161 27.06 -1.83 2.96
CA LEU A 161 27.01 -2.36 1.61
C LEU A 161 27.92 -1.52 0.73
N GLU A 162 28.95 -2.16 0.13
CA GLU A 162 29.90 -1.50 -0.73
C GLU A 162 29.79 -2.02 -2.15
N ASP A 163 29.80 -1.12 -3.13
CA ASP A 163 29.76 -1.50 -4.54
C ASP A 163 31.10 -2.13 -4.95
N SER A 164 31.06 -3.27 -5.64
CA SER A 164 32.22 -3.91 -6.21
C SER A 164 32.75 -3.11 -7.42
N PRO A 165 34.06 -3.12 -7.70
CA PRO A 165 34.61 -2.46 -8.88
C PRO A 165 33.96 -3.01 -10.15
N MET A 166 33.42 -2.12 -10.98
CA MET A 166 32.95 -2.50 -12.32
C MET A 166 34.13 -2.81 -13.24
N VAL A 167 33.99 -3.87 -14.04
CA VAL A 167 34.93 -4.13 -15.14
C VAL A 167 34.63 -3.10 -16.22
N GLU A 168 35.61 -2.22 -16.50
CA GLU A 168 35.46 -1.26 -17.59
C GLU A 168 35.18 -2.00 -18.90
N SER A 169 34.14 -1.54 -19.62
CA SER A 169 33.87 -2.04 -20.96
C SER A 169 35.04 -1.76 -21.88
N SER A 170 35.51 -2.78 -22.62
CA SER A 170 36.56 -2.66 -23.65
C SER A 170 36.01 -2.00 -24.94
N ALA A 171 34.94 -1.19 -24.85
CA ALA A 171 34.38 -0.51 -26.00
C ALA A 171 35.42 0.40 -26.68
N ARG A 172 35.40 0.43 -27.99
CA ARG A 172 36.26 1.31 -28.78
C ARG A 172 36.05 2.75 -28.35
N ALA A 173 37.11 3.46 -28.03
CA ALA A 173 37.05 4.88 -27.76
C ALA A 173 36.51 5.66 -28.97
N PHE A 174 35.61 6.60 -28.73
CA PHE A 174 35.07 7.51 -29.75
C PHE A 174 36.22 8.38 -30.34
N SER A 175 36.15 8.65 -31.63
CA SER A 175 36.96 9.71 -32.26
C SER A 175 36.45 11.08 -31.80
N ASP A 176 37.28 12.14 -32.01
CA ASP A 176 36.88 13.51 -31.71
C ASP A 176 35.60 13.92 -32.43
N PHE A 177 35.34 13.41 -33.63
CA PHE A 177 34.10 13.67 -34.36
C PHE A 177 32.91 13.01 -33.67
N GLU A 178 33.01 11.74 -33.34
CA GLU A 178 31.97 10.96 -32.65
C GLU A 178 31.67 11.58 -31.28
N THR A 179 32.67 11.94 -30.49
CA THR A 179 32.52 12.60 -29.19
C THR A 179 31.77 13.93 -29.31
N ARG A 180 32.10 14.76 -30.33
CA ARG A 180 31.38 16.03 -30.55
C ARG A 180 29.91 15.82 -30.96
N HIS A 181 29.60 14.76 -31.71
CA HIS A 181 28.23 14.48 -32.14
C HIS A 181 27.42 13.83 -31.05
N GLU A 182 28.04 12.94 -30.26
CA GLU A 182 27.40 12.40 -29.05
C GLU A 182 27.01 13.52 -28.07
N GLY A 183 27.91 14.46 -27.81
CA GLY A 183 27.63 15.62 -26.96
C GLY A 183 26.57 16.61 -27.52
N ARG A 184 26.26 16.53 -28.82
CA ARG A 184 25.19 17.31 -29.46
C ARG A 184 23.85 16.60 -29.53
N PHE A 185 23.83 15.32 -29.28
CA PHE A 185 22.59 14.54 -29.28
C PHE A 185 21.57 15.15 -28.31
N ARG A 186 20.34 15.23 -28.75
CA ARG A 186 19.21 15.74 -27.99
C ARG A 186 18.08 14.71 -28.06
N GLY A 187 18.13 13.76 -27.18
CA GLY A 187 17.18 12.64 -27.07
C GLY A 187 17.57 11.72 -25.94
N VAL A 188 16.92 10.59 -25.86
CA VAL A 188 17.24 9.53 -24.92
C VAL A 188 17.57 8.25 -25.68
N GLN A 189 18.50 7.46 -25.18
CA GLN A 189 18.84 6.14 -25.69
C GLN A 189 18.73 5.15 -24.54
N PHE A 190 18.11 4.02 -24.78
CA PHE A 190 18.02 2.93 -23.82
C PHE A 190 17.87 1.61 -24.56
N ASP A 191 18.40 0.54 -24.00
CA ASP A 191 18.39 -0.82 -24.54
C ASP A 191 18.06 -1.88 -23.49
N TRP A 192 17.65 -1.44 -22.28
CA TRP A 192 17.22 -2.32 -21.19
C TRP A 192 15.69 -2.39 -21.11
N LEU A 193 15.19 -3.54 -20.66
CA LEU A 193 13.76 -3.86 -20.61
C LEU A 193 12.98 -3.06 -19.57
N ASN A 194 13.63 -2.73 -18.43
CA ASN A 194 13.01 -2.01 -17.30
C ASN A 194 13.20 -0.49 -17.39
N PHE A 195 13.04 0.08 -18.59
CA PHE A 195 13.24 1.52 -18.83
C PHE A 195 12.11 2.42 -18.31
N GLN A 196 11.02 1.84 -17.86
CA GLN A 196 9.88 2.55 -17.29
C GLN A 196 9.79 2.31 -15.79
N ARG A 197 9.49 3.37 -15.03
CA ARG A 197 9.21 3.32 -13.60
C ARG A 197 8.39 4.54 -13.21
N ASP A 198 7.18 4.33 -12.71
CA ASP A 198 6.29 5.42 -12.33
C ASP A 198 6.90 6.35 -11.27
N GLY A 199 6.75 7.65 -11.48
CA GLY A 199 7.36 8.68 -10.62
C GLY A 199 8.87 8.86 -10.75
N ALA A 200 9.55 8.13 -11.65
CA ALA A 200 10.95 8.30 -11.95
C ALA A 200 11.17 9.09 -13.26
N PRO A 201 12.40 9.64 -13.49
CA PRO A 201 12.77 10.17 -14.81
C PRO A 201 12.63 9.12 -15.91
N PHE A 202 12.37 9.56 -17.15
CA PHE A 202 12.31 8.68 -18.30
C PHE A 202 13.55 8.87 -19.20
N PRO A 203 14.24 7.80 -19.62
CA PRO A 203 14.08 6.42 -19.13
C PRO A 203 14.53 6.29 -17.67
N ALA A 204 13.95 5.35 -16.94
CA ALA A 204 14.45 4.99 -15.62
C ALA A 204 15.85 4.40 -15.73
N PRO A 205 16.74 4.58 -14.73
CA PRO A 205 18.07 3.99 -14.74
C PRO A 205 18.02 2.46 -14.92
N ASP A 206 18.96 1.93 -15.69
CA ASP A 206 19.11 0.49 -15.85
C ASP A 206 19.51 -0.16 -14.52
N PRO A 207 18.66 -1.00 -13.91
CA PRO A 207 19.00 -1.65 -12.65
C PRO A 207 20.13 -2.68 -12.79
N THR A 208 20.34 -3.24 -13.98
CA THR A 208 21.38 -4.25 -14.25
C THR A 208 22.76 -3.62 -14.47
N ALA A 209 22.81 -2.32 -14.78
CA ALA A 209 24.06 -1.57 -14.92
C ALA A 209 24.70 -1.20 -13.56
N ASN A 210 23.99 -1.40 -12.46
CA ASN A 210 24.58 -1.19 -11.14
C ASN A 210 25.66 -2.25 -10.86
N PRO A 211 26.73 -1.90 -10.12
CA PRO A 211 27.70 -2.89 -9.71
C PRO A 211 27.09 -3.89 -8.71
N PRO A 212 27.61 -5.12 -8.63
CA PRO A 212 27.35 -5.99 -7.49
C PRO A 212 27.71 -5.27 -6.18
N ARG A 213 27.07 -5.67 -5.09
CA ARG A 213 27.36 -5.15 -3.75
C ARG A 213 27.84 -6.27 -2.85
N GLU A 214 28.69 -5.88 -1.93
CA GLU A 214 29.21 -6.79 -0.94
C GLU A 214 28.94 -6.29 0.45
N ILE A 215 28.74 -7.20 1.39
CA ILE A 215 28.64 -6.89 2.79
C ILE A 215 30.06 -6.71 3.33
N VAL A 216 30.33 -5.54 3.88
CA VAL A 216 31.62 -5.18 4.50
C VAL A 216 31.35 -4.85 5.96
N ILE A 217 32.18 -5.42 6.85
CA ILE A 217 32.19 -5.02 8.26
C ILE A 217 33.45 -4.20 8.57
N THR A 218 33.25 -3.12 9.32
CA THR A 218 34.32 -2.24 9.77
C THR A 218 34.40 -2.28 11.27
N ARG A 219 35.57 -2.51 11.83
CA ARG A 219 35.78 -2.57 13.30
C ARG A 219 35.78 -1.17 13.89
N VAL A 220 35.07 -1.00 15.00
CA VAL A 220 35.04 0.22 15.80
C VAL A 220 35.92 0.04 17.01
N GLU A 221 36.95 0.90 17.19
CA GLU A 221 37.78 0.86 18.38
C GLU A 221 37.07 1.53 19.58
N GLY A 222 36.91 0.79 20.65
CA GLY A 222 36.48 1.34 21.96
C GLY A 222 35.00 1.45 22.25
N GLY A 223 34.10 0.82 21.45
CA GLY A 223 32.66 0.74 21.79
C GLY A 223 31.90 2.06 21.71
N ALA A 224 32.47 3.10 21.14
CA ALA A 224 31.82 4.35 20.77
C ALA A 224 32.25 4.73 19.36
N ALA A 225 31.36 5.33 18.59
CA ALA A 225 31.67 5.76 17.23
C ALA A 225 32.93 6.66 17.21
N PRO A 226 33.91 6.40 16.32
CA PRO A 226 35.14 7.18 16.29
C PRO A 226 34.86 8.62 15.84
N GLU A 227 35.27 9.59 16.64
CA GLU A 227 35.47 10.97 16.20
C GLU A 227 36.84 11.05 15.52
N GLY A 228 36.88 11.07 14.18
CA GLY A 228 38.10 11.32 13.39
C GLY A 228 38.46 10.20 12.43
N ASP A 229 39.36 10.56 11.50
CA ASP A 229 39.89 9.74 10.42
C ASP A 229 40.66 8.53 10.97
N VAL A 230 39.95 7.45 11.30
CA VAL A 230 40.53 6.21 11.81
C VAL A 230 40.70 5.28 10.62
N THR A 231 41.91 4.75 10.41
CA THR A 231 42.16 3.62 9.53
C THR A 231 41.53 2.37 10.16
N ALA A 232 40.22 2.29 10.14
CA ALA A 232 39.48 1.15 10.66
C ALA A 232 39.76 -0.07 9.79
N GLU A 233 40.01 -1.21 10.41
CA GLU A 233 40.18 -2.48 9.69
C GLU A 233 38.81 -2.88 9.11
N SER A 234 38.66 -2.74 7.79
CA SER A 234 37.46 -3.19 7.06
C SER A 234 37.71 -4.56 6.45
N ARG A 235 36.69 -5.41 6.53
CA ARG A 235 36.73 -6.76 5.99
C ARG A 235 35.47 -7.04 5.13
N LYS A 236 35.69 -7.43 3.88
CA LYS A 236 34.66 -7.90 2.97
C LYS A 236 34.25 -9.32 3.39
N LEU A 237 32.93 -9.50 3.66
CA LEU A 237 32.36 -10.79 4.07
C LEU A 237 31.81 -11.59 2.90
N THR A 238 31.35 -10.94 1.84
CA THR A 238 30.75 -11.61 0.69
C THR A 238 31.52 -11.35 -0.58
N ASP A 239 31.49 -12.29 -1.51
CA ASP A 239 32.01 -12.16 -2.89
C ASP A 239 31.11 -12.97 -3.82
N LEU A 240 29.82 -12.63 -3.79
CA LEU A 240 28.77 -13.40 -4.46
C LEU A 240 28.43 -12.85 -5.85
N GLY A 241 28.84 -11.62 -6.18
CA GLY A 241 28.41 -10.93 -7.38
C GLY A 241 26.90 -10.59 -7.36
N LEU A 242 26.30 -10.54 -6.17
CA LEU A 242 24.89 -10.24 -5.95
C LEU A 242 24.69 -8.80 -5.49
N ARG A 243 23.45 -8.44 -5.21
CA ARG A 243 23.05 -7.18 -4.55
C ARG A 243 22.26 -7.49 -3.28
N PRO A 244 22.95 -7.79 -2.16
CA PRO A 244 22.30 -8.03 -0.88
C PRO A 244 21.38 -6.86 -0.49
N GLY A 245 20.23 -7.18 0.12
CA GLY A 245 19.47 -6.23 0.90
C GLY A 245 20.19 -5.85 2.19
N ASN A 246 19.63 -4.88 2.93
CA ASN A 246 20.23 -4.45 4.19
C ASN A 246 20.37 -5.64 5.15
N PRO A 247 21.61 -5.94 5.61
CA PRO A 247 21.84 -7.05 6.51
C PRO A 247 21.33 -6.73 7.92
N VAL A 248 20.88 -7.76 8.65
CA VAL A 248 20.46 -7.68 10.05
C VAL A 248 21.43 -8.50 10.91
N TRP A 249 21.81 -7.94 12.08
CA TRP A 249 22.71 -8.61 13.00
C TRP A 249 22.00 -9.65 13.85
N HIS A 250 22.71 -10.75 14.09
CA HIS A 250 22.39 -11.67 15.18
C HIS A 250 22.68 -10.99 16.54
N PRO A 251 21.88 -11.26 17.61
CA PRO A 251 22.08 -10.63 18.91
C PRO A 251 23.49 -10.75 19.49
N GLU A 252 24.19 -11.85 19.20
CA GLU A 252 25.58 -12.08 19.64
C GLU A 252 26.62 -11.48 18.69
N SER A 253 26.21 -10.70 17.69
CA SER A 253 27.11 -9.98 16.76
C SER A 253 28.03 -10.87 15.90
N GLU A 254 27.71 -12.17 15.78
CA GLU A 254 28.56 -13.13 15.06
C GLU A 254 28.09 -13.43 13.63
N ILE A 255 26.83 -13.15 13.33
CA ILE A 255 26.18 -13.51 12.06
C ILE A 255 25.37 -12.32 11.54
N LEU A 256 25.34 -12.16 10.22
CA LEU A 256 24.46 -11.23 9.51
C LEU A 256 23.51 -12.03 8.62
N ALA A 257 22.21 -11.81 8.71
CA ALA A 257 21.24 -12.34 7.75
C ALA A 257 20.85 -11.26 6.74
N PHE A 258 20.59 -11.67 5.50
CA PHE A 258 20.21 -10.77 4.40
C PHE A 258 19.39 -11.52 3.34
N THR A 259 18.79 -10.75 2.43
CA THR A 259 18.18 -11.31 1.22
C THR A 259 18.98 -10.92 -0.01
N ALA A 260 19.01 -11.78 -1.01
CA ALA A 260 19.64 -11.47 -2.29
C ALA A 260 18.95 -12.23 -3.44
N ASP A 261 18.84 -11.56 -4.60
CA ASP A 261 18.34 -12.16 -5.83
C ASP A 261 19.51 -12.74 -6.64
N PRO A 262 19.57 -14.07 -6.84
CA PRO A 262 20.63 -14.69 -7.62
C PRO A 262 20.56 -14.40 -9.13
N ASN A 263 19.41 -13.88 -9.62
CA ASN A 263 19.18 -13.58 -11.04
C ASN A 263 19.04 -12.07 -11.33
N TRP A 264 19.44 -11.21 -10.40
CA TRP A 264 19.18 -9.76 -10.47
C TRP A 264 19.67 -9.07 -11.75
N GLN A 265 20.64 -9.65 -12.48
CA GLN A 265 21.17 -9.13 -13.74
C GLN A 265 20.40 -9.61 -14.98
N ASP A 266 19.56 -10.64 -14.89
CA ASP A 266 18.76 -11.08 -16.03
C ASP A 266 17.43 -10.29 -16.07
N GLU A 267 17.41 -9.23 -16.86
CA GLU A 267 16.24 -8.35 -17.01
C GLU A 267 14.97 -9.05 -17.51
N ARG A 268 15.08 -10.28 -18.03
CA ARG A 268 13.92 -11.10 -18.46
C ARG A 268 13.31 -11.90 -17.33
N ARG A 269 14.01 -12.01 -16.20
CA ARG A 269 13.52 -12.68 -14.98
C ARG A 269 12.78 -11.69 -14.10
N TYR A 270 11.91 -12.20 -13.26
CA TYR A 270 11.27 -11.39 -12.23
C TYR A 270 12.13 -11.39 -10.98
N GLY A 271 12.24 -10.22 -10.37
CA GLY A 271 12.99 -10.07 -9.12
C GLY A 271 12.45 -11.02 -8.05
N ARG A 272 13.33 -11.80 -7.45
CA ARG A 272 13.05 -12.65 -6.30
C ARG A 272 14.26 -12.68 -5.39
N SER A 273 14.05 -12.82 -4.11
CA SER A 273 15.14 -12.90 -3.15
C SER A 273 15.10 -14.20 -2.37
N ASP A 274 16.26 -14.77 -2.13
CA ASP A 274 16.49 -15.86 -1.19
C ASP A 274 17.05 -15.33 0.12
N VAL A 275 16.86 -16.09 1.21
CA VAL A 275 17.41 -15.78 2.54
C VAL A 275 18.80 -16.40 2.70
N TRP A 276 19.72 -15.58 3.15
CA TRP A 276 21.10 -15.92 3.37
C TRP A 276 21.58 -15.45 4.74
N SER A 277 22.65 -16.07 5.23
CA SER A 277 23.44 -15.51 6.30
C SER A 277 24.94 -15.60 5.99
N VAL A 278 25.71 -14.73 6.64
CA VAL A 278 27.17 -14.75 6.61
C VAL A 278 27.70 -14.53 8.03
N THR A 279 28.64 -15.35 8.46
CA THR A 279 29.33 -15.13 9.73
C THR A 279 30.35 -14.00 9.61
N VAL A 280 30.76 -13.40 10.72
CA VAL A 280 31.84 -12.41 10.73
C VAL A 280 33.16 -12.98 10.19
N ASP A 281 33.32 -14.29 10.12
CA ASP A 281 34.47 -14.97 9.49
C ASP A 281 34.30 -15.27 8.01
N GLY A 282 33.13 -14.95 7.41
CA GLY A 282 32.85 -15.07 5.99
C GLY A 282 32.25 -16.43 5.58
N GLU A 283 31.77 -17.24 6.54
CA GLU A 283 31.05 -18.48 6.18
C GLU A 283 29.62 -18.15 5.77
N LEU A 284 29.26 -18.55 4.55
CA LEU A 284 27.96 -18.30 3.93
C LEU A 284 27.01 -19.48 4.08
N THR A 285 25.78 -19.21 4.43
CA THR A 285 24.66 -20.16 4.41
C THR A 285 23.50 -19.60 3.59
N ARG A 286 22.94 -20.39 2.67
CA ARG A 286 21.71 -20.09 1.95
C ARG A 286 20.61 -20.97 2.50
N TYR A 287 19.53 -20.38 2.98
CA TYR A 287 18.40 -21.09 3.61
C TYR A 287 17.30 -21.46 2.61
N THR A 288 17.17 -20.69 1.51
CA THR A 288 16.07 -20.88 0.54
C THR A 288 16.60 -20.87 -0.89
N ASP A 289 16.01 -21.71 -1.78
CA ASP A 289 16.31 -21.77 -3.21
C ASP A 289 15.19 -22.42 -4.05
N ASP A 290 13.96 -22.39 -3.52
CA ASP A 290 12.80 -23.11 -4.06
C ASP A 290 11.96 -22.32 -5.06
N GLY A 291 12.35 -21.10 -5.37
CA GLY A 291 11.63 -20.24 -6.34
C GLY A 291 10.63 -19.27 -5.70
N TRP A 292 10.45 -19.29 -4.38
CA TRP A 292 9.70 -18.28 -3.67
C TRP A 292 10.47 -16.95 -3.62
N ASN A 293 9.78 -15.87 -3.33
CA ASN A 293 10.35 -14.56 -3.08
C ASN A 293 10.27 -14.27 -1.58
N TYR A 294 11.42 -14.16 -0.93
CA TYR A 294 11.55 -14.01 0.51
C TYR A 294 11.98 -12.60 0.93
N GLY A 295 11.57 -12.20 2.14
CA GLY A 295 11.88 -10.87 2.67
C GLY A 295 11.86 -10.80 4.18
N SER A 296 12.23 -9.63 4.71
CA SER A 296 12.15 -9.30 6.14
C SER A 296 12.81 -10.30 7.09
N PRO A 297 14.09 -10.69 6.86
CA PRO A 297 14.78 -11.56 7.79
C PRO A 297 14.98 -10.87 9.14
N ALA A 298 14.73 -11.56 10.26
CA ALA A 298 14.94 -11.05 11.60
C ALA A 298 15.32 -12.18 12.56
N PHE A 299 16.39 -12.00 13.33
CA PHE A 299 16.77 -12.96 14.35
C PHE A 299 15.87 -12.85 15.59
N SER A 300 15.65 -13.97 16.27
CA SER A 300 15.05 -13.97 17.60
C SER A 300 15.99 -13.29 18.62
N PRO A 301 15.46 -12.62 19.67
CA PRO A 301 16.27 -12.00 20.70
C PRO A 301 17.25 -12.96 21.39
N ASP A 302 16.92 -14.23 21.50
CA ASP A 302 17.80 -15.25 22.08
C ASP A 302 18.79 -15.88 21.09
N GLY A 303 18.77 -15.43 19.82
CA GLY A 303 19.67 -15.87 18.76
C GLY A 303 19.46 -17.29 18.21
N ARG A 304 18.44 -18.02 18.66
CA ARG A 304 18.24 -19.42 18.23
C ARG A 304 17.57 -19.56 16.85
N PHE A 305 16.83 -18.53 16.45
CA PHE A 305 15.99 -18.58 15.24
C PHE A 305 16.20 -17.40 14.32
N LEU A 306 15.89 -17.61 13.04
CA LEU A 306 15.74 -16.57 12.03
C LEU A 306 14.33 -16.66 11.43
N SER A 307 13.54 -15.60 11.56
CA SER A 307 12.23 -15.48 10.89
C SER A 307 12.36 -14.74 9.57
N TYR A 308 11.45 -15.01 8.63
CA TYR A 308 11.35 -14.30 7.36
C TYR A 308 9.96 -14.50 6.75
N THR A 309 9.54 -13.58 5.88
CA THR A 309 8.29 -13.70 5.12
C THR A 309 8.58 -14.26 3.74
N GLY A 310 7.62 -14.95 3.13
CA GLY A 310 7.75 -15.47 1.78
C GLY A 310 6.42 -15.57 1.05
N GLY A 311 6.48 -15.50 -0.28
CA GLY A 311 5.36 -15.74 -1.18
C GLY A 311 5.87 -16.32 -2.50
N TYR A 312 4.98 -16.80 -3.35
CA TYR A 312 5.39 -17.37 -4.64
C TYR A 312 6.13 -16.34 -5.50
N GLY A 313 7.25 -16.76 -6.09
CA GLY A 313 7.96 -15.97 -7.09
C GLY A 313 7.21 -15.94 -8.42
N THR A 314 7.21 -14.81 -9.10
CA THR A 314 6.49 -14.64 -10.39
C THR A 314 6.96 -15.65 -11.46
N ASP A 315 8.26 -15.93 -11.54
CA ASP A 315 8.78 -16.95 -12.47
C ASP A 315 8.24 -18.35 -12.14
N MET A 316 8.15 -18.70 -10.85
CA MET A 316 7.57 -19.96 -10.39
C MET A 316 6.11 -20.10 -10.82
N ILE A 317 5.30 -19.04 -10.63
CA ILE A 317 3.89 -19.02 -11.03
C ILE A 317 3.78 -19.25 -12.55
N LYS A 318 4.59 -18.56 -13.35
CA LYS A 318 4.60 -18.68 -14.81
C LYS A 318 5.06 -20.06 -15.28
N GLU A 319 6.18 -20.58 -14.76
CA GLU A 319 6.76 -21.85 -15.16
C GLU A 319 5.85 -23.03 -14.81
N ALA A 320 5.18 -22.97 -13.65
CA ALA A 320 4.22 -23.98 -13.24
C ALA A 320 2.80 -23.75 -13.81
N ALA A 321 2.55 -22.64 -14.51
CA ALA A 321 1.25 -22.22 -15.03
C ALA A 321 0.15 -22.27 -13.94
N LEU A 322 0.48 -21.73 -12.76
CA LEU A 322 -0.48 -21.67 -11.67
C LEU A 322 -1.62 -20.72 -12.00
N ASP A 323 -2.79 -21.01 -11.49
CA ASP A 323 -4.01 -20.20 -11.63
C ASP A 323 -4.31 -19.32 -10.41
N HIS A 324 -3.27 -19.05 -9.62
CA HIS A 324 -3.31 -18.20 -8.43
C HIS A 324 -1.90 -17.67 -8.10
N GLY A 325 -1.84 -16.57 -7.34
CA GLY A 325 -0.59 -15.94 -6.90
C GLY A 325 0.05 -16.58 -5.68
N GLY A 326 -0.61 -17.56 -5.08
CA GLY A 326 -0.13 -18.27 -3.88
C GLY A 326 -0.28 -17.50 -2.57
N PRO A 327 0.07 -18.13 -1.45
CA PRO A 327 0.03 -17.51 -0.13
C PRO A 327 1.18 -16.53 0.08
N ARG A 328 1.01 -15.69 1.10
CA ARG A 328 2.12 -15.00 1.76
C ARG A 328 2.21 -15.50 3.19
N ASP A 329 3.36 -16.03 3.57
CA ASP A 329 3.56 -16.74 4.81
C ASP A 329 4.72 -16.20 5.65
N LEU A 330 4.69 -16.55 6.94
CA LEU A 330 5.75 -16.31 7.90
C LEU A 330 6.49 -17.63 8.19
N PHE A 331 7.79 -17.61 7.99
CA PHE A 331 8.66 -18.77 8.16
C PHE A 331 9.60 -18.56 9.34
N LEU A 332 10.04 -19.67 9.90
CA LEU A 332 11.00 -19.74 10.99
C LEU A 332 12.03 -20.83 10.68
N VAL A 333 13.33 -20.51 10.77
CA VAL A 333 14.41 -21.49 10.68
C VAL A 333 15.18 -21.56 11.99
N SER A 334 15.40 -22.77 12.49
CA SER A 334 16.31 -23.03 13.60
C SER A 334 17.76 -22.94 13.09
N LEU A 335 18.57 -22.08 13.69
CA LEU A 335 19.97 -21.90 13.30
C LEU A 335 20.83 -23.11 13.67
N GLU A 336 20.48 -23.85 14.72
CA GLU A 336 21.19 -25.07 15.15
C GLU A 336 20.83 -26.26 14.23
N GLU A 337 19.54 -26.46 13.93
CA GLU A 337 19.08 -27.63 13.19
C GLU A 337 19.04 -27.42 11.68
N GLY A 338 19.02 -26.17 11.21
CA GLY A 338 18.87 -25.80 9.80
C GLY A 338 17.50 -26.19 9.22
N VAL A 339 16.48 -26.41 10.07
CA VAL A 339 15.12 -26.79 9.67
C VAL A 339 14.24 -25.59 9.64
N SER A 340 13.59 -25.34 8.49
CA SER A 340 12.58 -24.28 8.32
C SER A 340 11.18 -24.85 8.49
N ILE A 341 10.33 -24.09 9.18
CA ILE A 341 8.89 -24.35 9.32
C ILE A 341 8.09 -23.14 8.86
N ASN A 342 6.91 -23.39 8.30
CA ASN A 342 5.95 -22.34 7.96
C ASN A 342 4.99 -22.18 9.16
N LEU A 343 5.03 -21.02 9.80
CA LEU A 343 4.22 -20.73 11.00
C LEU A 343 2.76 -20.38 10.68
N THR A 344 2.48 -19.99 9.44
CA THR A 344 1.16 -19.52 9.00
C THR A 344 0.54 -20.41 7.91
N ALA A 345 1.06 -21.61 7.68
CA ALA A 345 0.63 -22.51 6.60
C ALA A 345 -0.88 -22.82 6.58
N ASP A 346 -1.54 -22.83 7.74
CA ASP A 346 -2.98 -23.07 7.90
C ASP A 346 -3.78 -21.76 8.09
N TRP A 347 -3.19 -20.62 7.74
CA TRP A 347 -3.79 -19.30 7.91
C TRP A 347 -3.72 -18.50 6.60
N ASP A 348 -4.84 -18.03 6.09
CA ASP A 348 -5.02 -17.56 4.71
C ASP A 348 -5.08 -16.03 4.54
N LEU A 349 -4.52 -15.26 5.50
CA LEU A 349 -4.34 -13.83 5.35
C LEU A 349 -2.83 -13.50 5.18
N ASP A 350 -2.52 -12.26 4.76
CA ASP A 350 -1.15 -11.84 4.45
C ASP A 350 -0.44 -11.25 5.67
N PRO A 351 0.50 -11.95 6.34
CA PRO A 351 1.27 -11.39 7.45
C PRO A 351 2.25 -10.32 6.95
N SER A 352 2.32 -9.19 7.67
CA SER A 352 3.20 -8.07 7.36
C SER A 352 3.86 -7.48 8.59
N GLY A 353 5.12 -7.03 8.45
CA GLY A 353 5.88 -6.39 9.51
C GLY A 353 6.07 -7.26 10.75
N PRO A 354 6.66 -8.46 10.62
CA PRO A 354 6.88 -9.34 11.77
C PRO A 354 7.81 -8.72 12.80
N LEU A 355 7.47 -8.85 14.09
CA LEU A 355 8.22 -8.36 15.23
C LEU A 355 8.30 -9.44 16.31
N TRP A 356 9.50 -9.75 16.77
CA TRP A 356 9.76 -10.71 17.82
C TRP A 356 9.37 -10.19 19.20
N SER A 357 8.74 -11.04 20.02
CA SER A 357 8.63 -10.76 21.45
C SER A 357 10.00 -10.89 22.14
N PRO A 358 10.25 -10.15 23.24
CA PRO A 358 11.55 -10.17 23.95
C PRO A 358 11.95 -11.55 24.50
N ASP A 359 10.96 -12.38 24.82
CA ASP A 359 11.16 -13.76 25.32
C ASP A 359 11.41 -14.79 24.18
N SER A 360 11.36 -14.36 22.91
CA SER A 360 11.50 -15.21 21.73
C SER A 360 10.41 -16.30 21.59
N GLU A 361 9.30 -16.20 22.32
CA GLU A 361 8.23 -17.19 22.28
C GLU A 361 7.15 -16.89 21.22
N HIS A 362 7.05 -15.61 20.78
CA HIS A 362 6.03 -15.17 19.84
C HIS A 362 6.59 -14.25 18.77
N ILE A 363 5.94 -14.26 17.59
CA ILE A 363 6.11 -13.25 16.55
C ILE A 363 4.78 -12.54 16.38
N TYR A 364 4.80 -11.21 16.53
CA TYR A 364 3.67 -10.31 16.29
C TYR A 364 3.74 -9.79 14.86
N PHE A 365 2.59 -9.62 14.21
CA PHE A 365 2.51 -9.09 12.85
C PHE A 365 1.14 -8.47 12.59
N ARG A 366 1.05 -7.69 11.54
CA ARG A 366 -0.20 -7.08 11.08
C ARG A 366 -0.74 -7.84 9.89
N ALA A 367 -2.07 -7.87 9.75
CA ALA A 367 -2.74 -8.33 8.55
C ALA A 367 -4.06 -7.59 8.34
N GLU A 368 -4.47 -7.49 7.08
CA GLU A 368 -5.80 -7.02 6.72
C GLU A 368 -6.82 -8.13 6.92
N LYS A 369 -8.00 -7.75 7.46
CA LYS A 369 -9.15 -8.63 7.64
C LYS A 369 -10.44 -7.83 7.55
N SER A 370 -11.31 -8.18 6.61
CA SER A 370 -12.66 -7.57 6.47
C SER A 370 -12.63 -6.04 6.53
N GLY A 371 -11.82 -5.41 5.67
CA GLY A 371 -11.71 -3.95 5.56
C GLY A 371 -11.01 -3.24 6.72
N GLY A 372 -10.33 -3.96 7.62
CA GLY A 372 -9.54 -3.38 8.69
C GLY A 372 -8.17 -4.03 8.84
N THR A 373 -7.19 -3.28 9.34
CA THR A 373 -5.89 -3.80 9.75
C THR A 373 -5.93 -4.17 11.23
N HIS A 374 -5.41 -5.34 11.56
CA HIS A 374 -5.36 -5.84 12.93
C HIS A 374 -3.97 -6.38 13.29
N LEU A 375 -3.69 -6.41 14.59
CA LEU A 375 -2.52 -7.05 15.17
C LEU A 375 -2.82 -8.52 15.46
N PHE A 376 -1.89 -9.38 15.08
CA PHE A 376 -1.90 -10.81 15.32
C PHE A 376 -0.60 -11.27 15.96
N ARG A 377 -0.59 -12.49 16.51
CA ARG A 377 0.63 -13.18 16.92
C ARG A 377 0.57 -14.67 16.64
N VAL A 378 1.73 -15.27 16.55
CA VAL A 378 1.89 -16.72 16.44
C VAL A 378 3.03 -17.18 17.36
N SER A 379 2.87 -18.37 17.98
CA SER A 379 3.94 -18.96 18.77
C SER A 379 5.06 -19.51 17.89
N THR A 380 6.31 -19.35 18.30
CA THR A 380 7.47 -19.95 17.64
C THR A 380 7.50 -21.48 17.73
N ALA A 381 6.74 -22.06 18.66
CA ALA A 381 6.50 -23.51 18.72
C ALA A 381 5.45 -23.98 17.68
N GLY A 382 4.87 -23.07 16.90
CA GLY A 382 3.77 -23.33 15.98
C GLY A 382 2.40 -23.28 16.67
N GLY A 383 1.35 -23.60 15.94
CA GLY A 383 -0.03 -23.57 16.40
C GLY A 383 -0.88 -22.54 15.66
N SER A 384 -2.03 -22.20 16.20
CA SER A 384 -2.94 -21.24 15.58
C SER A 384 -2.47 -19.81 15.74
N VAL A 385 -2.69 -18.98 14.71
CA VAL A 385 -2.54 -17.53 14.79
C VAL A 385 -3.63 -16.96 15.70
N GLU A 386 -3.25 -16.07 16.60
CA GLU A 386 -4.14 -15.36 17.52
C GLU A 386 -4.31 -13.91 17.10
N GLN A 387 -5.56 -13.45 17.00
CA GLN A 387 -5.87 -12.04 16.75
C GLN A 387 -5.85 -11.27 18.08
N ILE A 388 -5.14 -10.14 18.14
CA ILE A 388 -4.97 -9.32 19.35
C ILE A 388 -5.96 -8.13 19.35
N THR A 389 -6.02 -7.39 18.25
CA THR A 389 -6.96 -6.27 18.13
C THR A 389 -8.20 -6.69 17.37
N HIS A 390 -9.36 -6.19 17.77
CA HIS A 390 -10.66 -6.64 17.27
C HIS A 390 -11.58 -5.47 16.91
N GLY A 391 -12.72 -5.79 16.31
CA GLY A 391 -13.82 -4.85 16.01
C GLY A 391 -13.93 -4.55 14.51
N GLU A 392 -15.06 -3.94 14.15
CA GLU A 392 -15.37 -3.45 12.80
C GLU A 392 -14.69 -2.09 12.58
N ARG A 393 -13.36 -2.09 12.47
CA ARG A 393 -12.51 -0.89 12.40
C ARG A 393 -11.09 -1.25 11.94
N SER A 394 -10.31 -0.25 11.55
CA SER A 394 -8.90 -0.41 11.18
C SER A 394 -8.00 0.19 12.26
N HIS A 395 -6.99 -0.58 12.70
CA HIS A 395 -5.92 -0.11 13.57
C HIS A 395 -4.72 0.23 12.71
N ASP A 396 -4.60 1.49 12.29
CA ASP A 396 -3.59 1.88 11.33
C ASP A 396 -2.30 2.32 12.03
N GLY A 397 -1.15 2.02 11.41
CA GLY A 397 0.14 2.44 11.91
C GLY A 397 0.51 1.83 13.27
N ILE A 398 0.04 0.62 13.60
CA ILE A 398 0.32 -0.04 14.89
C ILE A 398 1.81 -0.05 15.19
N GLN A 399 2.16 0.42 16.37
CA GLN A 399 3.49 0.35 16.98
C GLN A 399 3.39 -0.39 18.31
N ILE A 400 4.42 -1.15 18.65
CA ILE A 400 4.56 -1.84 19.96
C ILE A 400 5.76 -1.24 20.67
N SER A 401 5.65 -0.92 21.98
CA SER A 401 6.79 -0.46 22.79
C SER A 401 7.85 -1.55 22.91
N GLU A 402 9.12 -1.16 23.11
CA GLU A 402 10.23 -2.12 23.19
C GLU A 402 10.09 -3.08 24.37
N ASP A 403 9.47 -2.61 25.47
CA ASP A 403 9.16 -3.44 26.65
C ASP A 403 7.90 -4.33 26.45
N PHE A 404 7.25 -4.25 25.28
CA PHE A 404 6.03 -4.99 24.96
C PHE A 404 4.87 -4.78 25.95
N SER A 405 4.80 -3.63 26.59
CA SER A 405 3.71 -3.28 27.52
C SER A 405 2.54 -2.61 26.81
N THR A 406 2.81 -1.81 25.77
CA THR A 406 1.85 -0.86 25.17
C THR A 406 1.84 -0.99 23.65
N ILE A 407 0.63 -0.96 23.06
CA ILE A 407 0.43 -0.74 21.63
C ILE A 407 -0.19 0.63 21.41
N VAL A 408 0.25 1.29 20.34
CA VAL A 408 -0.34 2.56 19.88
C VAL A 408 -0.71 2.47 18.41
N TYR A 409 -1.78 3.14 18.01
CA TYR A 409 -2.29 3.12 16.64
C TYR A 409 -3.14 4.35 16.37
N SER A 410 -3.39 4.63 15.11
CA SER A 410 -4.45 5.56 14.71
C SER A 410 -5.74 4.80 14.41
N LEU A 411 -6.85 5.40 14.79
CA LEU A 411 -8.17 4.84 14.55
C LEU A 411 -9.11 5.95 14.12
N GLY A 412 -9.77 5.73 12.98
CA GLY A 412 -10.85 6.54 12.47
C GLY A 412 -11.99 5.67 11.97
N LEU A 413 -13.16 6.27 11.80
CA LEU A 413 -14.32 5.67 11.16
C LEU A 413 -14.76 6.57 10.00
N PHE A 414 -15.81 6.18 9.28
CA PHE A 414 -16.29 6.96 8.15
C PHE A 414 -16.66 8.41 8.54
N GLU A 415 -17.34 8.58 9.68
CA GLU A 415 -17.76 9.87 10.22
C GLU A 415 -16.78 10.48 11.24
N THR A 416 -15.68 9.82 11.51
CA THR A 416 -14.69 10.28 12.50
C THR A 416 -13.30 10.18 11.92
N PRO A 417 -12.67 11.29 11.52
CA PRO A 417 -11.26 11.29 11.11
C PRO A 417 -10.36 10.73 12.22
N SER A 418 -9.19 10.22 11.82
CA SER A 418 -8.33 9.45 12.71
C SER A 418 -7.79 10.27 13.88
N ASP A 419 -7.78 9.61 15.04
CA ASP A 419 -7.12 10.04 16.27
C ASP A 419 -6.10 9.01 16.75
N VAL A 420 -5.27 9.40 17.70
CA VAL A 420 -4.26 8.52 18.33
C VAL A 420 -4.89 7.77 19.49
N PHE A 421 -4.66 6.48 19.53
CA PHE A 421 -5.10 5.58 20.60
C PHE A 421 -3.91 4.81 21.18
N ALA A 422 -4.04 4.38 22.43
CA ALA A 422 -3.16 3.43 23.08
C ALA A 422 -3.98 2.33 23.74
N ALA A 423 -3.37 1.15 23.88
CA ALA A 423 -3.90 0.03 24.63
C ALA A 423 -2.77 -0.79 25.23
N ASP A 424 -3.08 -1.69 26.14
CA ASP A 424 -2.13 -2.71 26.58
C ASP A 424 -1.84 -3.68 25.43
N LEU A 425 -0.74 -4.44 25.48
CA LEU A 425 -0.32 -5.33 24.40
C LEU A 425 -1.41 -6.34 23.98
N ASP A 426 -2.24 -6.78 24.91
CA ASP A 426 -3.36 -7.69 24.65
C ASP A 426 -4.63 -7.03 24.11
N GLY A 427 -4.55 -5.72 23.80
CA GLY A 427 -5.67 -4.91 23.33
C GLY A 427 -6.61 -4.42 24.43
N ALA A 428 -6.36 -4.74 25.72
CA ALA A 428 -7.16 -4.23 26.83
C ALA A 428 -6.87 -2.76 27.13
N ASN A 429 -7.74 -2.15 27.95
CA ASN A 429 -7.57 -0.76 28.43
C ASN A 429 -7.37 0.27 27.31
N GLU A 430 -8.04 0.06 26.16
CA GLU A 430 -8.00 1.02 25.05
C GLU A 430 -8.44 2.41 25.49
N ARG A 431 -7.68 3.43 25.06
CA ARG A 431 -7.92 4.84 25.40
C ARG A 431 -7.57 5.76 24.23
N ARG A 432 -8.41 6.73 23.97
CA ARG A 432 -8.17 7.78 23.00
C ARG A 432 -7.25 8.84 23.62
N LEU A 433 -6.17 9.20 22.94
CA LEU A 433 -5.15 10.14 23.43
C LEU A 433 -5.29 11.54 22.83
N THR A 434 -5.98 11.67 21.70
CA THR A 434 -6.16 12.96 21.01
C THR A 434 -7.62 13.20 20.63
N ASP A 435 -7.94 14.45 20.33
CA ASP A 435 -9.22 14.90 19.77
C ASP A 435 -8.93 15.98 18.70
N LEU A 436 -8.36 15.52 17.58
CA LEU A 436 -7.77 16.40 16.57
C LEU A 436 -8.79 17.22 15.78
N HIS A 437 -10.04 16.76 15.68
CA HIS A 437 -11.04 17.32 14.79
C HIS A 437 -12.28 17.89 15.51
N THR A 438 -12.19 18.17 16.81
CA THR A 438 -13.29 18.73 17.61
C THR A 438 -13.94 19.95 16.96
N ALA A 439 -13.13 20.93 16.52
CA ALA A 439 -13.65 22.16 15.91
C ALA A 439 -14.43 21.91 14.61
N ILE A 440 -14.13 20.84 13.88
CA ILE A 440 -14.88 20.44 12.70
C ILE A 440 -16.18 19.76 13.10
N HIS A 441 -16.13 18.83 14.05
CA HIS A 441 -17.30 18.10 14.54
C HIS A 441 -18.36 19.01 15.19
N ASP A 442 -17.94 20.13 15.78
CA ASP A 442 -18.87 21.12 16.35
C ASP A 442 -19.69 21.85 15.27
N GLU A 443 -19.19 21.95 14.05
CA GLU A 443 -19.83 22.69 12.95
C GLU A 443 -20.40 21.80 11.87
N VAL A 444 -19.72 20.68 11.56
CA VAL A 444 -19.97 19.83 10.40
C VAL A 444 -20.48 18.48 10.85
N SER A 445 -21.60 18.06 10.30
CA SER A 445 -22.06 16.68 10.48
C SER A 445 -21.61 15.82 9.30
N LEU A 446 -20.73 14.87 9.58
CA LEU A 446 -20.25 13.88 8.61
C LEU A 446 -21.27 12.74 8.47
N SER A 447 -21.30 12.14 7.30
CA SER A 447 -22.20 11.05 6.95
C SER A 447 -21.68 9.73 7.50
N ARG A 448 -22.56 8.95 8.13
CA ARG A 448 -22.25 7.60 8.58
C ARG A 448 -22.32 6.60 7.44
N ALA A 449 -21.65 5.46 7.58
CA ALA A 449 -21.74 4.35 6.68
C ALA A 449 -22.52 3.17 7.30
N GLU A 450 -23.15 2.38 6.44
CA GLU A 450 -23.72 1.08 6.76
C GLU A 450 -22.87 0.00 6.14
N ARG A 451 -22.44 -0.96 6.94
CA ARG A 451 -21.75 -2.16 6.45
C ARG A 451 -22.75 -3.07 5.76
N LEU A 452 -22.48 -3.48 4.55
CA LEU A 452 -23.33 -4.39 3.76
C LEU A 452 -22.62 -5.75 3.61
N LEU A 453 -23.36 -6.82 3.89
CA LEU A 453 -22.96 -8.18 3.52
C LEU A 453 -24.04 -8.75 2.59
N TYR A 454 -23.68 -9.03 1.36
CA TYR A 454 -24.64 -9.45 0.33
C TYR A 454 -24.09 -10.60 -0.52
N PRO A 455 -24.97 -11.44 -1.07
CA PRO A 455 -24.54 -12.49 -1.97
C PRO A 455 -24.24 -11.91 -3.37
N SER A 456 -23.13 -12.32 -3.98
CA SER A 456 -22.90 -12.17 -5.40
C SER A 456 -23.83 -13.07 -6.21
N TYR A 457 -23.74 -13.03 -7.55
CA TYR A 457 -24.58 -13.82 -8.46
C TYR A 457 -24.51 -15.33 -8.26
N ASP A 458 -23.40 -15.84 -7.74
CA ASP A 458 -23.13 -17.25 -7.46
C ASP A 458 -23.30 -17.63 -5.97
N GLY A 459 -23.73 -16.67 -5.14
CA GLY A 459 -23.91 -16.84 -3.70
C GLY A 459 -22.67 -16.54 -2.87
N THR A 460 -21.55 -16.16 -3.49
CA THR A 460 -20.34 -15.75 -2.75
C THR A 460 -20.65 -14.53 -1.89
N PRO A 461 -20.34 -14.54 -0.58
CA PRO A 461 -20.51 -13.39 0.28
C PRO A 461 -19.56 -12.25 -0.12
N ILE A 462 -20.10 -11.05 -0.29
CA ILE A 462 -19.34 -9.83 -0.60
C ILE A 462 -19.59 -8.80 0.49
N GLU A 463 -18.55 -8.09 0.88
CA GLU A 463 -18.62 -6.99 1.85
C GLU A 463 -18.51 -5.64 1.14
N GLY A 464 -19.22 -4.65 1.68
CA GLY A 464 -19.13 -3.27 1.24
C GLY A 464 -19.64 -2.31 2.29
N TRP A 465 -19.51 -1.02 2.02
CA TRP A 465 -20.01 0.06 2.89
C TRP A 465 -20.79 1.07 2.05
N LEU A 466 -21.96 1.45 2.57
CA LEU A 466 -22.84 2.45 1.96
C LEU A 466 -22.90 3.68 2.83
N LEU A 467 -22.29 4.79 2.41
CA LEU A 467 -22.43 6.09 3.07
C LEU A 467 -23.79 6.69 2.70
N TYR A 468 -24.50 7.18 3.71
CA TYR A 468 -25.78 7.85 3.53
C TYR A 468 -25.59 9.30 3.04
N PRO A 469 -26.51 9.83 2.22
CA PRO A 469 -26.57 11.26 1.96
C PRO A 469 -26.75 12.05 3.26
N TYR A 470 -26.17 13.25 3.32
CA TYR A 470 -26.40 14.17 4.43
C TYR A 470 -27.89 14.41 4.64
N GLY A 471 -28.35 14.28 5.89
CA GLY A 471 -29.78 14.45 6.24
C GLY A 471 -30.70 13.43 5.57
N TYR A 472 -30.20 12.21 5.31
CA TYR A 472 -30.96 11.15 4.65
C TYR A 472 -32.36 10.95 5.30
N ASP A 473 -33.37 11.06 4.46
CA ASP A 473 -34.79 10.72 4.79
C ASP A 473 -35.31 9.81 3.66
N PRO A 474 -35.65 8.54 3.96
CA PRO A 474 -36.21 7.64 2.94
C PRO A 474 -37.44 8.18 2.23
N ALA A 475 -38.24 9.05 2.90
CA ALA A 475 -39.43 9.64 2.33
C ALA A 475 -39.14 10.78 1.34
N ALA A 476 -37.96 11.39 1.42
CA ALA A 476 -37.54 12.47 0.51
C ALA A 476 -36.83 11.96 -0.76
N GLY A 477 -36.55 10.63 -0.84
CA GLY A 477 -35.86 10.02 -1.99
C GLY A 477 -36.78 9.88 -3.23
N PRO A 478 -36.30 9.18 -4.28
CA PRO A 478 -35.03 8.42 -4.29
C PRO A 478 -33.79 9.28 -4.59
N TYR A 479 -32.63 8.88 -4.03
CA TYR A 479 -31.36 9.56 -4.11
C TYR A 479 -30.43 8.95 -5.17
N PRO A 480 -29.49 9.70 -5.76
CA PRO A 480 -28.47 9.17 -6.65
C PRO A 480 -27.42 8.34 -5.91
N LEU A 481 -26.75 7.44 -6.64
CA LEU A 481 -25.72 6.57 -6.14
C LEU A 481 -24.39 6.77 -6.90
N VAL A 482 -23.30 6.98 -6.17
CA VAL A 482 -21.93 6.88 -6.68
C VAL A 482 -21.31 5.57 -6.19
N VAL A 483 -20.82 4.74 -7.10
CA VAL A 483 -20.16 3.47 -6.80
C VAL A 483 -18.67 3.64 -6.92
N HIS A 484 -17.92 3.41 -5.85
CA HIS A 484 -16.47 3.47 -5.82
C HIS A 484 -15.86 2.07 -5.82
N SER A 485 -15.05 1.77 -6.82
CA SER A 485 -14.21 0.57 -6.88
C SER A 485 -12.77 0.95 -6.52
N HIS A 486 -12.17 0.22 -5.58
CA HIS A 486 -10.77 0.43 -5.19
C HIS A 486 -9.78 0.00 -6.27
N GLY A 487 -8.52 0.45 -6.16
CA GLY A 487 -7.40 0.03 -7.01
C GLY A 487 -6.82 -1.32 -6.59
N GLY A 488 -5.75 -1.71 -7.21
CA GLY A 488 -5.05 -2.96 -6.92
C GLY A 488 -4.97 -3.88 -8.14
N PRO A 489 -5.79 -4.96 -8.28
CA PRO A 489 -7.01 -5.35 -7.56
C PRO A 489 -6.80 -5.88 -6.15
N HIS A 490 -5.61 -6.40 -5.83
CA HIS A 490 -5.26 -6.95 -4.52
C HIS A 490 -5.01 -5.83 -3.51
N SER A 491 -6.08 -5.24 -3.03
CA SER A 491 -6.23 -4.21 -2.01
C SER A 491 -7.63 -4.31 -1.44
N ALA A 492 -8.05 -3.43 -0.55
CA ALA A 492 -9.41 -3.39 -0.04
C ALA A 492 -9.85 -1.95 0.26
N SER A 493 -11.14 -1.68 0.13
CA SER A 493 -11.82 -0.59 0.82
C SER A 493 -12.02 -0.99 2.29
N GLY A 494 -12.06 -0.04 3.19
CA GLY A 494 -12.16 -0.37 4.61
C GLY A 494 -12.69 0.78 5.45
N TYR A 495 -12.62 0.54 6.75
CA TYR A 495 -12.98 1.53 7.76
C TYR A 495 -12.00 2.71 7.71
N GLY A 496 -12.54 3.92 7.64
CA GLY A 496 -11.77 5.15 7.68
C GLY A 496 -12.50 6.32 7.04
N PHE A 497 -12.05 7.51 7.38
CA PHE A 497 -12.55 8.75 6.82
C PHE A 497 -11.94 8.99 5.43
N ASP A 498 -12.79 9.25 4.44
CA ASP A 498 -12.38 9.72 3.12
C ASP A 498 -13.14 11.03 2.80
N PHE A 499 -12.38 12.11 2.62
CA PHE A 499 -12.95 13.44 2.38
C PHE A 499 -13.81 13.48 1.12
N LYS A 500 -13.39 12.81 0.05
CA LYS A 500 -14.13 12.80 -1.23
C LYS A 500 -15.47 12.05 -1.09
N HIS A 501 -15.49 10.92 -0.42
CA HIS A 501 -16.73 10.18 -0.17
C HIS A 501 -17.69 10.99 0.70
N GLN A 502 -17.18 11.63 1.74
CA GLN A 502 -17.97 12.54 2.59
C GLN A 502 -18.48 13.76 1.81
N LEU A 503 -17.68 14.29 0.86
CA LEU A 503 -18.10 15.39 0.01
C LEU A 503 -19.26 14.99 -0.91
N PHE A 504 -19.24 13.80 -1.52
CA PHE A 504 -20.36 13.30 -2.31
C PHE A 504 -21.59 13.10 -1.43
N ALA A 505 -21.43 12.48 -0.27
CA ALA A 505 -22.53 12.28 0.68
C ALA A 505 -23.14 13.62 1.14
N ALA A 506 -22.32 14.63 1.43
CA ALA A 506 -22.73 15.98 1.77
C ALA A 506 -23.54 16.68 0.66
N ASN A 507 -23.34 16.27 -0.60
CA ASN A 507 -24.06 16.79 -1.77
C ASN A 507 -25.25 15.89 -2.21
N GLY A 508 -25.70 15.00 -1.32
CA GLY A 508 -26.95 14.24 -1.51
C GLY A 508 -26.79 12.92 -2.25
N TYR A 509 -25.57 12.40 -2.41
CA TYR A 509 -25.33 11.12 -3.02
C TYR A 509 -25.17 10.02 -1.96
N PHE A 510 -25.72 8.83 -2.22
CA PHE A 510 -25.17 7.62 -1.62
C PHE A 510 -23.81 7.33 -2.21
N VAL A 511 -22.87 6.79 -1.38
CA VAL A 511 -21.57 6.31 -1.86
C VAL A 511 -21.41 4.85 -1.45
N LEU A 512 -21.35 3.96 -2.42
CA LEU A 512 -21.13 2.53 -2.21
C LEU A 512 -19.68 2.18 -2.50
N GLN A 513 -19.01 1.59 -1.52
CA GLN A 513 -17.70 0.95 -1.64
C GLN A 513 -17.88 -0.55 -1.57
N THR A 514 -17.25 -1.31 -2.46
CA THR A 514 -17.36 -2.78 -2.50
C THR A 514 -16.00 -3.42 -2.44
N ASN A 515 -15.86 -4.50 -1.66
CA ASN A 515 -14.70 -5.39 -1.71
C ASN A 515 -15.08 -6.62 -2.56
N PHE A 516 -14.93 -6.45 -3.86
CA PHE A 516 -15.18 -7.49 -4.85
C PHE A 516 -14.09 -8.58 -4.77
N ARG A 517 -14.35 -9.76 -5.32
CA ARG A 517 -13.31 -10.80 -5.45
C ARG A 517 -12.06 -10.24 -6.10
N SER A 518 -10.90 -10.58 -5.60
CA SER A 518 -9.55 -10.06 -5.72
C SER A 518 -9.13 -9.13 -4.56
N SER A 519 -10.06 -8.67 -3.71
CA SER A 519 -9.71 -7.84 -2.55
C SER A 519 -8.95 -8.67 -1.51
N THR A 520 -8.07 -7.99 -0.75
CA THR A 520 -7.32 -8.56 0.38
C THR A 520 -8.18 -8.62 1.65
N GLY A 521 -7.76 -9.46 2.61
CA GLY A 521 -8.44 -9.58 3.90
C GLY A 521 -9.62 -10.56 3.95
N TYR A 522 -9.80 -11.39 2.92
CA TYR A 522 -10.89 -12.36 2.78
C TYR A 522 -10.41 -13.78 2.46
N GLY A 523 -9.13 -14.05 2.64
CA GLY A 523 -8.49 -15.32 2.32
C GLY A 523 -7.99 -15.41 0.88
N ASP A 524 -7.10 -16.38 0.64
CA ASP A 524 -6.42 -16.57 -0.64
C ASP A 524 -7.39 -16.95 -1.77
N ASP A 525 -8.36 -17.82 -1.51
CA ASP A 525 -9.37 -18.20 -2.52
C ASP A 525 -10.17 -17.01 -3.03
N PHE A 526 -10.47 -16.04 -2.16
CA PHE A 526 -11.16 -14.82 -2.52
C PHE A 526 -10.23 -13.86 -3.27
N LYS A 527 -9.01 -13.67 -2.77
CA LYS A 527 -7.98 -12.80 -3.34
C LYS A 527 -7.61 -13.21 -4.77
N TRP A 528 -7.53 -14.51 -5.06
CA TRP A 528 -7.13 -15.04 -6.36
C TRP A 528 -8.31 -15.46 -7.26
N ALA A 529 -9.55 -15.27 -6.83
CA ALA A 529 -10.74 -15.77 -7.52
C ALA A 529 -10.95 -15.25 -8.95
N THR A 530 -10.33 -14.12 -9.30
CA THR A 530 -10.43 -13.51 -10.64
C THR A 530 -9.21 -13.76 -11.52
N TRP A 531 -8.33 -14.68 -11.13
CA TRP A 531 -7.14 -15.00 -11.90
C TRP A 531 -7.47 -15.36 -13.36
N GLY A 532 -6.88 -14.61 -14.29
CA GLY A 532 -7.15 -14.75 -15.72
C GLY A 532 -8.55 -14.31 -16.18
N ALA A 533 -9.32 -13.64 -15.32
CA ALA A 533 -10.72 -13.27 -15.58
C ALA A 533 -11.11 -11.90 -14.99
N TRP A 534 -10.21 -10.93 -15.08
CA TRP A 534 -10.47 -9.57 -14.60
C TRP A 534 -11.68 -8.95 -15.30
N GLY A 535 -12.56 -8.32 -14.52
CA GLY A 535 -13.81 -7.74 -14.95
C GLY A 535 -15.01 -8.71 -14.97
N ASP A 536 -14.78 -10.01 -14.97
CA ASP A 536 -15.86 -11.00 -15.00
C ASP A 536 -16.54 -11.14 -13.60
N LYS A 537 -15.96 -11.90 -12.67
CA LYS A 537 -16.56 -12.15 -11.36
C LYS A 537 -16.60 -10.90 -10.47
N ASP A 538 -15.54 -10.13 -10.45
CA ASP A 538 -15.41 -8.88 -9.69
C ASP A 538 -16.38 -7.80 -10.18
N GLY A 539 -16.61 -7.71 -11.51
CA GLY A 539 -17.63 -6.84 -12.06
C GLY A 539 -19.04 -7.25 -11.62
N GLU A 540 -19.35 -8.54 -11.61
CA GLU A 540 -20.64 -9.07 -11.11
C GLU A 540 -20.80 -8.83 -9.60
N ASP A 541 -19.73 -8.89 -8.82
CA ASP A 541 -19.75 -8.58 -7.37
C ASP A 541 -20.14 -7.12 -7.12
N VAL A 542 -19.58 -6.18 -7.89
CA VAL A 542 -19.95 -4.76 -7.83
C VAL A 542 -21.41 -4.57 -8.23
N MET A 543 -21.85 -5.21 -9.31
CA MET A 543 -23.24 -5.12 -9.78
C MET A 543 -24.23 -5.69 -8.75
N ALA A 544 -23.90 -6.79 -8.09
CA ALA A 544 -24.72 -7.36 -7.01
C ALA A 544 -24.85 -6.39 -5.84
N GLY A 545 -23.76 -5.67 -5.48
CA GLY A 545 -23.80 -4.62 -4.46
C GLY A 545 -24.70 -3.46 -4.80
N ILE A 546 -24.69 -3.01 -6.07
CA ILE A 546 -25.59 -1.97 -6.57
C ILE A 546 -27.05 -2.45 -6.45
N ASP A 547 -27.36 -3.66 -6.91
CA ASP A 547 -28.72 -4.20 -6.86
C ASP A 547 -29.20 -4.40 -5.43
N TYR A 548 -28.31 -4.86 -4.54
CA TYR A 548 -28.61 -5.00 -3.12
C TYR A 548 -28.91 -3.63 -2.47
N ALA A 549 -28.09 -2.61 -2.74
CA ALA A 549 -28.29 -1.28 -2.20
C ALA A 549 -29.62 -0.65 -2.71
N ILE A 550 -29.93 -0.77 -4.00
CA ILE A 550 -31.20 -0.29 -4.58
C ILE A 550 -32.40 -1.00 -3.95
N ALA A 551 -32.30 -2.29 -3.67
CA ALA A 551 -33.40 -3.05 -3.10
C ALA A 551 -33.72 -2.68 -1.63
N HIS A 552 -32.76 -2.17 -0.88
CA HIS A 552 -32.90 -1.93 0.56
C HIS A 552 -32.94 -0.46 0.96
N PHE A 553 -32.50 0.46 0.10
CA PHE A 553 -32.41 1.88 0.39
C PHE A 553 -33.13 2.71 -0.68
N ALA A 554 -33.47 3.95 -0.35
CA ALA A 554 -34.17 4.85 -1.27
C ALA A 554 -33.24 5.40 -2.37
N ILE A 555 -32.69 4.50 -3.21
CA ILE A 555 -31.77 4.82 -4.30
C ILE A 555 -32.52 4.81 -5.64
N ASP A 556 -32.22 5.82 -6.48
CA ASP A 556 -32.76 5.89 -7.84
C ASP A 556 -31.95 5.00 -8.80
N PRO A 557 -32.53 3.90 -9.32
CA PRO A 557 -31.81 3.01 -10.22
C PRO A 557 -31.44 3.66 -11.56
N LYS A 558 -31.97 4.85 -11.87
CA LYS A 558 -31.67 5.62 -13.08
C LYS A 558 -30.57 6.66 -12.88
N ARG A 559 -30.12 6.87 -11.65
CA ARG A 559 -29.10 7.86 -11.29
C ARG A 559 -27.93 7.18 -10.57
N VAL A 560 -27.21 6.32 -11.30
CA VAL A 560 -26.05 5.59 -10.81
C VAL A 560 -24.83 6.03 -11.61
N ALA A 561 -23.74 6.36 -10.90
CA ALA A 561 -22.43 6.65 -11.47
C ALA A 561 -21.35 5.71 -10.91
N SER A 562 -20.27 5.52 -11.65
CA SER A 562 -19.09 4.76 -11.20
C SER A 562 -17.85 5.62 -11.16
N ILE A 563 -17.04 5.44 -10.11
CA ILE A 563 -15.71 6.05 -9.95
C ILE A 563 -14.70 5.01 -9.48
N GLY A 564 -13.43 5.28 -9.72
CA GLY A 564 -12.32 4.48 -9.21
C GLY A 564 -11.01 4.98 -9.80
N HIS A 565 -9.89 4.50 -9.24
CA HIS A 565 -8.55 4.84 -9.72
C HIS A 565 -7.73 3.58 -9.95
N SER A 566 -6.83 3.59 -10.96
CA SER A 566 -6.00 2.41 -11.28
C SER A 566 -6.88 1.22 -11.71
N TYR A 567 -6.79 0.08 -11.02
CA TYR A 567 -7.72 -1.02 -11.25
C TYR A 567 -9.19 -0.61 -11.05
N GLY A 568 -9.49 0.27 -10.08
CA GLY A 568 -10.83 0.85 -9.92
C GLY A 568 -11.26 1.71 -11.12
N GLY A 569 -10.31 2.35 -11.80
CA GLY A 569 -10.52 3.03 -13.08
C GLY A 569 -10.78 2.04 -14.23
N PHE A 570 -10.05 0.91 -14.26
CA PHE A 570 -10.36 -0.22 -15.14
C PHE A 570 -11.77 -0.73 -14.88
N MET A 571 -12.12 -1.02 -13.62
CA MET A 571 -13.45 -1.48 -13.23
C MET A 571 -14.54 -0.48 -13.64
N THR A 572 -14.32 0.82 -13.44
CA THR A 572 -15.24 1.85 -13.91
C THR A 572 -15.46 1.80 -15.43
N ASN A 573 -14.38 1.71 -16.22
CA ASN A 573 -14.45 1.56 -17.67
C ASN A 573 -15.14 0.24 -18.08
N TRP A 574 -14.88 -0.85 -17.36
CA TRP A 574 -15.48 -2.16 -17.59
C TRP A 574 -17.00 -2.14 -17.34
N LEU A 575 -17.40 -1.60 -16.20
CA LEU A 575 -18.81 -1.54 -15.80
C LEU A 575 -19.66 -0.76 -16.81
N ILE A 576 -19.23 0.43 -17.23
CA ILE A 576 -19.98 1.24 -18.22
C ILE A 576 -20.01 0.61 -19.60
N ALA A 577 -19.02 -0.22 -19.95
CA ALA A 577 -18.96 -0.91 -21.24
C ALA A 577 -19.75 -2.23 -21.25
N ARG A 578 -19.82 -2.91 -20.10
CA ARG A 578 -20.51 -4.22 -19.98
C ARG A 578 -21.97 -4.09 -19.56
N TYR A 579 -22.32 -3.04 -18.82
CA TYR A 579 -23.66 -2.78 -18.29
C TYR A 579 -24.14 -1.37 -18.71
N PRO A 580 -24.26 -1.09 -20.03
CA PRO A 580 -24.45 0.26 -20.57
C PRO A 580 -25.71 0.96 -20.08
N ASP A 581 -26.75 0.22 -19.72
CA ASP A 581 -28.04 0.76 -19.27
C ASP A 581 -28.09 1.05 -17.76
N ARG A 582 -27.01 0.76 -17.03
CA ARG A 582 -26.96 0.87 -15.56
C ARG A 582 -26.35 2.17 -15.05
N PHE A 583 -25.53 2.81 -15.86
CA PHE A 583 -24.77 4.00 -15.46
C PHE A 583 -25.10 5.18 -16.38
N VAL A 584 -25.32 6.35 -15.77
CA VAL A 584 -25.55 7.60 -16.52
C VAL A 584 -24.29 8.46 -16.60
N ALA A 585 -23.38 8.31 -15.62
CA ALA A 585 -22.11 9.01 -15.58
C ALA A 585 -20.99 8.13 -15.05
N ALA A 586 -19.75 8.48 -15.38
CA ALA A 586 -18.56 7.81 -14.88
C ALA A 586 -17.37 8.77 -14.76
N ALA A 587 -16.46 8.49 -13.81
CA ALA A 587 -15.19 9.21 -13.69
C ALA A 587 -14.02 8.24 -13.41
N PRO A 588 -13.55 7.49 -14.45
CA PRO A 588 -12.38 6.63 -14.32
C PRO A 588 -11.11 7.46 -14.18
N GLY A 589 -10.34 7.22 -13.11
CA GLY A 589 -9.03 7.79 -12.88
C GLY A 589 -7.92 6.79 -13.24
N ALA A 590 -6.97 7.16 -14.12
CA ALA A 590 -5.82 6.33 -14.49
C ALA A 590 -6.19 4.86 -14.74
N GLY A 591 -7.30 4.63 -15.48
CA GLY A 591 -7.87 3.29 -15.68
C GLY A 591 -7.41 2.64 -16.97
N ILE A 592 -7.00 1.39 -16.90
CA ILE A 592 -6.64 0.58 -18.04
C ILE A 592 -7.88 0.34 -18.92
N VAL A 593 -7.74 0.43 -20.24
CA VAL A 593 -8.81 0.11 -21.20
C VAL A 593 -8.39 -0.93 -22.23
N ASN A 594 -7.08 -1.14 -22.39
CA ASN A 594 -6.53 -2.04 -23.40
C ASN A 594 -5.30 -2.77 -22.87
N TRP A 595 -5.47 -4.00 -22.42
CA TRP A 595 -4.40 -4.82 -21.86
C TRP A 595 -3.25 -5.12 -22.84
N ILE A 596 -3.50 -5.04 -24.16
CA ILE A 596 -2.45 -5.21 -25.18
C ILE A 596 -1.50 -4.02 -25.20
N SER A 597 -2.04 -2.77 -25.21
CA SER A 597 -1.19 -1.56 -25.20
C SER A 597 -0.51 -1.40 -23.86
N ASP A 598 -1.25 -1.61 -22.76
CA ASP A 598 -0.74 -1.50 -21.39
C ASP A 598 0.47 -2.42 -21.16
N TYR A 599 0.45 -3.66 -21.68
CA TYR A 599 1.58 -4.59 -21.56
C TYR A 599 2.92 -4.01 -22.07
N GLY A 600 2.89 -3.25 -23.16
CA GLY A 600 4.12 -2.69 -23.76
C GLY A 600 4.50 -1.30 -23.29
N THR A 601 3.63 -0.62 -22.54
CA THR A 601 3.78 0.80 -22.19
C THR A 601 3.71 1.10 -20.70
N ALA A 602 3.38 0.11 -19.84
CA ALA A 602 3.33 0.26 -18.39
C ALA A 602 4.58 -0.32 -17.69
N ASP A 603 4.97 0.28 -16.57
CA ASP A 603 6.17 -0.12 -15.80
C ASP A 603 6.02 -1.50 -15.12
N ILE A 604 4.79 -1.95 -14.85
CA ILE A 604 4.49 -3.25 -14.22
C ILE A 604 3.82 -4.25 -15.18
N ALA A 605 3.78 -3.93 -16.47
CA ALA A 605 3.00 -4.71 -17.44
C ALA A 605 3.39 -6.18 -17.51
N ARG A 606 4.68 -6.48 -17.33
CA ARG A 606 5.18 -7.85 -17.44
C ARG A 606 4.68 -8.77 -16.33
N THR A 607 4.38 -8.24 -15.14
CA THR A 607 3.79 -9.06 -14.07
C THR A 607 2.43 -9.64 -14.47
N LYS A 608 1.74 -9.02 -15.43
CA LYS A 608 0.45 -9.47 -15.96
C LYS A 608 0.56 -10.74 -16.84
N GLU A 609 1.76 -11.20 -17.15
CA GLU A 609 1.96 -12.50 -17.81
C GLU A 609 1.43 -13.66 -16.97
N THR A 610 1.42 -13.53 -15.66
CA THR A 610 0.81 -14.50 -14.75
C THR A 610 -0.70 -14.55 -14.94
N GLU A 611 -1.37 -13.39 -14.86
CA GLU A 611 -2.82 -13.23 -14.97
C GLU A 611 -3.38 -13.60 -16.35
N PHE A 612 -2.62 -13.30 -17.41
CA PHE A 612 -3.05 -13.62 -18.77
C PHE A 612 -2.49 -14.95 -19.29
N PHE A 613 -1.69 -15.67 -18.50
CA PHE A 613 -0.98 -16.91 -18.84
C PHE A 613 -0.11 -16.75 -20.08
N GLY A 614 0.56 -15.60 -20.19
CA GLY A 614 1.52 -15.33 -21.27
C GLY A 614 1.51 -13.91 -21.79
N THR A 615 2.21 -13.73 -22.90
CA THR A 615 2.47 -12.43 -23.53
C THR A 615 1.47 -12.10 -24.65
N PRO A 616 1.34 -10.82 -25.07
CA PRO A 616 0.40 -10.42 -26.15
C PRO A 616 0.66 -11.06 -27.53
N TRP A 617 1.85 -11.63 -27.76
CA TRP A 617 2.16 -12.35 -29.00
C TRP A 617 1.90 -13.86 -28.91
N MET A 618 1.37 -14.35 -27.80
CA MET A 618 0.80 -15.70 -27.65
C MET A 618 -0.71 -15.63 -27.90
N GLU A 619 -1.22 -16.43 -28.83
CA GLU A 619 -2.60 -16.31 -29.33
C GLU A 619 -3.66 -16.35 -28.22
N GLU A 620 -3.55 -17.32 -27.27
CA GLU A 620 -4.54 -17.46 -26.20
C GLU A 620 -4.47 -16.31 -25.17
N ALA A 621 -3.26 -15.86 -24.82
CA ALA A 621 -3.08 -14.71 -23.93
C ALA A 621 -3.62 -13.42 -24.58
N ALA A 622 -3.28 -13.19 -25.85
CA ALA A 622 -3.81 -12.05 -26.61
C ALA A 622 -5.34 -12.03 -26.67
N ARG A 623 -5.98 -13.18 -26.96
CA ARG A 623 -7.44 -13.30 -26.97
C ARG A 623 -8.04 -12.98 -25.59
N ARG A 624 -7.38 -13.41 -24.51
CA ARG A 624 -7.81 -13.14 -23.14
C ARG A 624 -7.69 -11.65 -22.83
N MET A 625 -6.55 -11.02 -23.15
CA MET A 625 -6.33 -9.59 -23.00
C MET A 625 -7.39 -8.76 -23.74
N ILE A 626 -7.68 -9.08 -25.01
CA ILE A 626 -8.70 -8.40 -25.81
C ILE A 626 -10.08 -8.54 -25.17
N ARG A 627 -10.45 -9.75 -24.73
CA ARG A 627 -11.76 -10.01 -24.14
C ARG A 627 -11.95 -9.27 -22.82
N GLN A 628 -10.90 -9.07 -22.04
CA GLN A 628 -10.92 -8.37 -20.75
C GLN A 628 -10.62 -6.86 -20.89
N SER A 629 -10.45 -6.35 -22.10
CA SER A 629 -10.22 -4.94 -22.36
C SER A 629 -11.55 -4.18 -22.52
N PRO A 630 -11.85 -3.17 -21.67
CA PRO A 630 -13.05 -2.32 -21.82
C PRO A 630 -13.20 -1.71 -23.21
N LEU A 631 -12.10 -1.32 -23.85
CA LEU A 631 -12.08 -0.73 -25.18
C LEU A 631 -12.74 -1.63 -26.25
N THR A 632 -12.68 -2.95 -26.08
CA THR A 632 -13.34 -3.91 -26.98
C THR A 632 -14.86 -3.70 -27.05
N TYR A 633 -15.46 -3.09 -26.04
CA TYR A 633 -16.91 -2.89 -25.91
C TYR A 633 -17.29 -1.40 -25.88
N ALA A 634 -16.38 -0.51 -26.29
CA ALA A 634 -16.58 0.94 -26.23
C ALA A 634 -17.78 1.44 -27.05
N ASP A 635 -18.20 0.67 -28.08
CA ASP A 635 -19.38 0.93 -28.90
C ASP A 635 -20.71 0.79 -28.13
N ARG A 636 -20.69 0.18 -26.95
CA ARG A 636 -21.89 -0.03 -26.12
C ARG A 636 -22.06 1.05 -25.05
N VAL A 637 -21.01 1.80 -24.73
CA VAL A 637 -21.02 2.79 -23.65
C VAL A 637 -22.03 3.90 -23.94
N GLN A 638 -22.87 4.21 -22.93
CA GLN A 638 -23.84 5.30 -22.95
C GLN A 638 -23.54 6.35 -21.88
N ALA A 639 -22.81 5.97 -20.80
CA ALA A 639 -22.51 6.82 -19.68
C ALA A 639 -21.60 8.00 -20.07
N ALA A 640 -22.00 9.23 -19.71
CA ALA A 640 -21.14 10.40 -19.83
C ALA A 640 -19.87 10.21 -19.00
N THR A 641 -18.67 10.34 -19.59
CA THR A 641 -17.43 9.90 -18.97
C THR A 641 -16.41 11.05 -18.80
N LEU A 642 -15.94 11.25 -17.58
CA LEU A 642 -14.86 12.19 -17.21
C LEU A 642 -13.57 11.40 -16.92
N PHE A 643 -12.63 11.39 -17.84
CA PHE A 643 -11.32 10.78 -17.62
C PHE A 643 -10.42 11.71 -16.81
N ILE A 644 -9.72 11.15 -15.83
CA ILE A 644 -8.80 11.86 -14.92
C ILE A 644 -7.46 11.13 -14.95
N HIS A 645 -6.37 11.81 -15.38
CA HIS A 645 -5.11 11.13 -15.62
C HIS A 645 -3.90 12.03 -15.38
N GLY A 646 -2.79 11.46 -14.88
CA GLY A 646 -1.49 12.11 -14.82
C GLY A 646 -0.81 12.12 -16.19
N GLU A 647 -0.16 13.22 -16.54
CA GLU A 647 0.51 13.37 -17.84
C GLU A 647 1.65 12.37 -18.05
N VAL A 648 2.43 12.12 -16.97
CA VAL A 648 3.63 11.28 -16.99
C VAL A 648 3.42 9.94 -16.27
N ASP A 649 2.17 9.49 -16.20
CA ASP A 649 1.82 8.19 -15.61
C ASP A 649 2.45 7.05 -16.43
N GLN A 650 3.35 6.30 -15.81
CA GLN A 650 4.01 5.14 -16.39
C GLN A 650 3.48 3.81 -15.83
N ARG A 651 2.63 3.85 -14.79
CA ARG A 651 1.95 2.69 -14.22
C ARG A 651 0.75 2.26 -15.05
N VAL A 652 -0.08 3.24 -15.40
CA VAL A 652 -1.17 3.14 -16.38
C VAL A 652 -0.99 4.32 -17.34
N PRO A 653 -0.38 4.12 -18.49
CA PRO A 653 -0.03 5.22 -19.37
C PRO A 653 -1.24 6.08 -19.80
N TYR A 654 -1.03 7.40 -19.89
CA TYR A 654 -2.06 8.36 -20.29
C TYR A 654 -2.79 7.99 -21.58
N SER A 655 -2.10 7.30 -22.49
CA SER A 655 -2.69 6.78 -23.74
C SER A 655 -3.88 5.83 -23.53
N GLU A 656 -4.03 5.23 -22.36
CA GLU A 656 -5.21 4.42 -22.03
C GLU A 656 -6.47 5.30 -21.97
N ALA A 657 -6.39 6.47 -21.31
CA ALA A 657 -7.50 7.43 -21.32
C ALA A 657 -7.79 7.97 -22.73
N GLU A 658 -6.74 8.26 -23.53
CA GLU A 658 -6.90 8.77 -24.91
C GLU A 658 -7.65 7.78 -25.80
N GLN A 659 -7.31 6.48 -25.74
CA GLN A 659 -7.95 5.45 -26.53
C GLN A 659 -9.47 5.41 -26.26
N MET A 660 -9.88 5.37 -24.99
CA MET A 660 -11.30 5.30 -24.64
C MET A 660 -12.02 6.62 -24.94
N PHE A 661 -11.39 7.76 -24.63
CA PHE A 661 -11.95 9.08 -24.95
C PHE A 661 -12.26 9.22 -26.44
N VAL A 662 -11.31 8.86 -27.31
CA VAL A 662 -11.51 8.89 -28.79
C VAL A 662 -12.65 7.97 -29.20
N ALA A 663 -12.71 6.75 -28.66
CA ALA A 663 -13.78 5.81 -28.96
C ALA A 663 -15.16 6.36 -28.56
N LEU A 664 -15.29 6.89 -27.34
CA LEU A 664 -16.54 7.47 -26.84
C LEU A 664 -16.99 8.69 -27.67
N LYS A 665 -16.07 9.62 -27.93
CA LYS A 665 -16.38 10.80 -28.77
C LYS A 665 -16.80 10.40 -30.18
N LYS A 666 -16.17 9.36 -30.75
CA LYS A 666 -16.52 8.85 -32.09
C LYS A 666 -17.91 8.22 -32.12
N ASN A 667 -18.31 7.60 -31.02
CA ASN A 667 -19.64 6.99 -30.84
C ASN A 667 -20.72 8.00 -30.38
N GLY A 668 -20.37 9.30 -30.24
CA GLY A 668 -21.32 10.35 -29.85
C GLY A 668 -21.62 10.41 -28.34
N VAL A 669 -20.85 9.69 -27.52
CA VAL A 669 -20.97 9.71 -26.07
C VAL A 669 -20.30 10.96 -25.51
N PRO A 670 -20.96 11.71 -24.61
CA PRO A 670 -20.31 12.83 -23.92
C PRO A 670 -19.09 12.38 -23.14
N ALA A 671 -17.93 12.96 -23.45
CA ALA A 671 -16.67 12.61 -22.78
C ALA A 671 -15.77 13.83 -22.66
N LYS A 672 -15.04 13.91 -21.53
CA LYS A 672 -14.06 14.94 -21.19
C LYS A 672 -12.82 14.28 -20.58
N VAL A 673 -11.63 14.84 -20.83
CA VAL A 673 -10.38 14.46 -20.18
C VAL A 673 -9.86 15.62 -19.36
N ILE A 674 -9.41 15.34 -18.16
CA ILE A 674 -8.56 16.24 -17.34
C ILE A 674 -7.21 15.55 -17.21
N GLN A 675 -6.21 16.12 -17.85
CA GLN A 675 -4.81 15.73 -17.73
C GLN A 675 -4.13 16.64 -16.73
N TYR A 676 -3.45 16.05 -15.74
CA TYR A 676 -2.69 16.79 -14.75
C TYR A 676 -1.22 16.83 -15.12
N GLU A 677 -0.73 18.03 -15.43
CA GLU A 677 0.64 18.29 -15.88
C GLU A 677 1.68 17.81 -14.85
N GLY A 678 2.68 17.06 -15.31
CA GLY A 678 3.77 16.53 -14.50
C GLY A 678 3.37 15.49 -13.44
N GLN A 679 2.08 15.07 -13.38
CA GLN A 679 1.64 14.06 -12.43
C GLN A 679 1.84 12.66 -12.99
N ALA A 680 2.37 11.78 -12.12
CA ALA A 680 2.50 10.35 -12.35
C ALA A 680 1.18 9.62 -12.03
N HIS A 681 1.22 8.33 -11.71
CA HIS A 681 0.04 7.52 -11.39
C HIS A 681 -0.79 8.08 -10.22
N GLY A 682 -0.13 8.59 -9.19
CA GLY A 682 -0.77 9.34 -8.10
C GLY A 682 -0.85 10.83 -8.42
N ILE A 683 -2.07 11.37 -8.50
CA ILE A 683 -2.27 12.83 -8.61
C ILE A 683 -2.05 13.45 -7.23
N ARG A 684 -0.97 14.20 -7.09
CA ARG A 684 -0.51 14.77 -5.82
C ARG A 684 -0.71 16.27 -5.75
N GLY A 685 -0.61 16.80 -4.53
CA GLY A 685 -0.78 18.22 -4.23
C GLY A 685 -2.25 18.56 -3.94
N HIS A 686 -2.45 19.50 -2.99
CA HIS A 686 -3.77 19.86 -2.50
C HIS A 686 -4.64 20.51 -3.59
N TRP A 687 -4.05 21.40 -4.39
CA TRP A 687 -4.78 22.05 -5.49
C TRP A 687 -5.31 21.04 -6.51
N ASN A 688 -4.49 20.06 -6.89
CA ASN A 688 -4.91 19.00 -7.82
C ASN A 688 -6.02 18.13 -7.20
N SER A 689 -5.89 17.77 -5.92
CA SER A 689 -6.87 16.95 -5.20
C SER A 689 -8.22 17.67 -5.11
N VAL A 690 -8.23 18.93 -4.71
CA VAL A 690 -9.42 19.78 -4.65
C VAL A 690 -10.03 19.99 -6.05
N HIS A 691 -9.20 20.31 -7.06
CA HIS A 691 -9.65 20.47 -8.43
C HIS A 691 -10.30 19.19 -8.99
N ARG A 692 -9.70 18.04 -8.70
CA ARG A 692 -10.25 16.73 -9.08
C ARG A 692 -11.65 16.52 -8.46
N MET A 693 -11.78 16.64 -7.15
CA MET A 693 -13.05 16.44 -6.44
C MET A 693 -14.13 17.41 -6.92
N MET A 694 -13.80 18.70 -7.14
CA MET A 694 -14.73 19.69 -7.71
C MET A 694 -15.24 19.29 -9.09
N ASN A 695 -14.37 18.78 -9.96
CA ASN A 695 -14.77 18.38 -11.32
C ASN A 695 -15.56 17.07 -11.35
N GLU A 696 -15.20 16.09 -10.50
CA GLU A 696 -15.98 14.85 -10.32
C GLU A 696 -17.40 15.20 -9.83
N LEU A 697 -17.55 16.05 -8.81
CA LEU A 697 -18.83 16.46 -8.27
C LEU A 697 -19.67 17.21 -9.32
N ARG A 698 -19.09 18.22 -10.00
CA ARG A 698 -19.79 18.98 -11.06
C ARG A 698 -20.23 18.08 -12.23
N TRP A 699 -19.41 17.07 -12.56
CA TRP A 699 -19.77 16.11 -13.59
C TRP A 699 -20.98 15.30 -13.20
N PHE A 700 -21.03 14.83 -11.97
CA PHE A 700 -22.19 14.05 -11.49
C PHE A 700 -23.42 14.92 -11.30
N ASP A 701 -23.29 16.14 -10.82
CA ASP A 701 -24.42 17.10 -10.73
C ASP A 701 -25.04 17.36 -12.09
N ALA A 702 -24.23 17.51 -13.14
CA ALA A 702 -24.70 17.74 -14.50
C ALA A 702 -25.49 16.56 -15.08
N TRP A 703 -25.17 15.32 -14.71
CA TRP A 703 -25.76 14.11 -15.29
C TRP A 703 -26.76 13.40 -14.35
N MET A 704 -26.66 13.62 -13.04
CA MET A 704 -27.49 12.97 -12.02
C MET A 704 -28.22 13.94 -11.09
N GLY A 705 -28.09 15.23 -11.29
CA GLY A 705 -28.75 16.26 -10.48
C GLY A 705 -30.29 16.19 -10.57
N PRO A 706 -31.02 16.92 -9.72
CA PRO A 706 -32.49 16.88 -9.66
C PRO A 706 -33.18 17.40 -10.92
N ASP A 707 -32.50 18.21 -11.72
CA ASP A 707 -32.99 18.69 -13.03
C ASP A 707 -31.86 18.61 -14.07
N PRO A 708 -31.56 17.42 -14.62
CA PRO A 708 -30.54 17.27 -15.64
C PRO A 708 -30.90 17.94 -16.98
N SER A 709 -32.15 18.41 -17.16
CA SER A 709 -32.61 19.08 -18.39
C SER A 709 -32.35 20.60 -18.40
N GLY A 710 -31.96 21.20 -17.27
CA GLY A 710 -31.73 22.65 -17.13
C GLY A 710 -30.27 23.09 -17.05
N ALA A 711 -29.34 22.16 -16.91
CA ALA A 711 -27.92 22.51 -16.94
C ALA A 711 -27.44 22.66 -18.38
N ASP A 712 -26.77 23.74 -18.72
CA ASP A 712 -25.95 23.86 -19.92
C ASP A 712 -24.99 22.65 -19.94
N HIS A 713 -25.31 21.64 -20.73
CA HIS A 713 -24.43 20.48 -20.90
C HIS A 713 -23.04 20.95 -21.30
N PRO A 714 -21.96 20.64 -20.57
CA PRO A 714 -20.62 21.15 -20.87
C PRO A 714 -20.04 20.63 -22.20
N GLY A 715 -20.89 20.24 -23.15
CA GLY A 715 -20.54 19.71 -24.47
C GLY A 715 -21.03 20.51 -25.66
N GLU A 716 -21.89 21.53 -25.50
CA GLU A 716 -22.32 22.37 -26.62
C GLU A 716 -21.99 23.85 -26.37
N GLY A 717 -20.84 24.26 -26.89
CA GLY A 717 -20.56 25.66 -27.23
C GLY A 717 -20.08 26.56 -26.11
N GLY A 718 -18.80 26.74 -26.07
CA GLY A 718 -18.14 27.82 -25.34
C GLY A 718 -16.63 27.67 -25.42
N THR A 719 -16.04 28.08 -26.53
CA THR A 719 -14.62 28.49 -26.56
C THR A 719 -14.43 29.70 -25.62
N PRO A 720 -13.31 29.78 -24.88
CA PRO A 720 -12.99 30.90 -24.00
C PRO A 720 -12.77 32.18 -24.75
#